data_325a840ada9dab6cd6e35d4c3f600af9
#
_entry.id   325a840ada9dab6cd6e35d4c3f600af9
#
_cell.length_a   1.000
_cell.length_b   1.000
_cell.length_c   1.000
_cell.angle_alpha   90.00
_cell.angle_beta   90.00
_cell.angle_gamma   90.00
#
_symmetry.space_group_name_H-M   'P 1'
#
loop_
_entity.id
_entity.type
_entity.pdbx_description
1 polymer ?
#
loop_
_entity_poly.entity_id
_entity_poly.type
_entity_poly.pdbx_seq_one_letter_code
_entity_poly.pdbx_strand_id
1 'polypeptide(L)'
;MKHTFVLLASFLLLFAQQMQAQNVGGSIDAKHYEIHLNHFDFQGKSLEAETFVAFEVTEATQSVVLELKSLTASSVTSAEANVLGFSQENDYLTVNFSETLNVGSEITLDVVYGGVPYTSSWGGVHWNGEYVYNLGVGIYTEPHNLGKAWFPCVDDFEDKANYDIFVTAEAPKMAVCGGNLIETIDNGDGSATYHWSENQMISTYHISFAVGEFVLWEDTYQGLNGEIPITVYAKPYQADNVEGSFVNIKEIVQFYEDCFGPYPFNRIGYVSTSIGCMEHIDNIGLSSSMINGTTSGEDYVAHELSHMWFGNKVTCATAEDMWLNEGFAQFCGMFYKAGIYGEATFQEEMSDLVSTITNWSNNDANWIPLNQIPLDMTYDTKAVYERGAVIVNTLMNYLGREKFLELFRAYFEQHEYQTMSSEQLRDFLSANNDFPMDDFFNTYVFTPGMPHYDLQLAEVTDLQNGIFEASLKMNYKHIGSAYVCPNVRAEVTLFGENGRSETRLVDFSENGKTAIELDFQPIAAFADYYNRFLDGKTDGNFMLTTTGKTSHANFQAEVNAITDSTLLRIENHLVGPNDDPEIPALTISTKHYWNIFRQDYGEADIKGTFTYSKSTDNDLIFTENDSATLLYRANVNEPWHEIQYTLNPQSNWRMGQFFVENFASGDYCIAVWDKEHIGVAEMLESQRMKIYPNPAENQINIQMKDRCDGQFVICDSQGKTLKRIAFEQSDHMSIATDGLAKGLYFVKRLDKNGTVLETETLIVR
;
A
#
# COMPACT_ATOMS: atom_id res chain seq x y z
N MET A 1 -52.42 -22.72 9.14
CA MET A 1 -51.60 -21.50 8.97
C MET A 1 -51.33 -20.71 10.26
N LYS A 2 -52.21 -20.68 11.29
CA LYS A 2 -51.93 -19.93 12.54
C LYS A 2 -50.97 -20.66 13.51
N HIS A 3 -50.87 -21.98 13.48
CA HIS A 3 -49.98 -22.75 14.37
C HIS A 3 -48.56 -22.86 13.84
N THR A 4 -48.34 -22.71 12.54
CA THR A 4 -46.98 -22.73 11.93
C THR A 4 -46.21 -21.42 12.14
N PHE A 5 -46.94 -20.30 12.28
CA PHE A 5 -46.30 -18.98 12.54
C PHE A 5 -45.83 -18.82 14.01
N VAL A 6 -46.49 -19.48 14.96
CA VAL A 6 -46.10 -19.42 16.39
C VAL A 6 -44.85 -20.28 16.65
N LEU A 7 -44.72 -21.42 15.96
CA LEU A 7 -43.52 -22.25 16.07
C LEU A 7 -42.27 -21.62 15.41
N LEU A 8 -42.44 -20.89 14.29
CA LEU A 8 -41.35 -20.16 13.65
C LEU A 8 -40.88 -18.93 14.47
N ALA A 9 -41.84 -18.22 15.10
CA ALA A 9 -41.51 -17.09 15.98
C ALA A 9 -40.83 -17.55 17.28
N SER A 10 -41.22 -18.73 17.82
CA SER A 10 -40.57 -19.32 19.00
C SER A 10 -39.16 -19.85 18.68
N PHE A 11 -38.93 -20.37 17.47
CA PHE A 11 -37.58 -20.78 17.01
C PHE A 11 -36.68 -19.58 16.73
N LEU A 12 -37.19 -18.48 16.16
CA LEU A 12 -36.43 -17.24 15.95
C LEU A 12 -36.13 -16.51 17.26
N LEU A 13 -36.99 -16.58 18.27
CA LEU A 13 -36.74 -16.05 19.61
C LEU A 13 -35.74 -16.91 20.42
N LEU A 14 -35.69 -18.23 20.19
CA LEU A 14 -34.67 -19.10 20.79
C LEU A 14 -33.28 -18.94 20.10
N PHE A 15 -33.22 -18.62 18.82
CA PHE A 15 -31.97 -18.29 18.15
C PHE A 15 -31.47 -16.86 18.46
N ALA A 16 -32.35 -15.93 18.77
CA ALA A 16 -31.97 -14.57 19.20
C ALA A 16 -31.45 -14.50 20.65
N GLN A 17 -31.59 -15.55 21.43
CA GLN A 17 -31.05 -15.64 22.81
C GLN A 17 -29.67 -16.30 22.89
N GLN A 18 -29.05 -16.70 21.77
CA GLN A 18 -27.74 -17.38 21.75
C GLN A 18 -26.60 -16.59 21.14
N MET A 19 -26.77 -15.31 20.87
CA MET A 19 -25.66 -14.42 20.51
C MET A 19 -25.75 -13.12 21.32
N GLN A 20 -25.74 -13.21 22.65
CA GLN A 20 -25.09 -12.18 23.45
C GLN A 20 -23.61 -12.49 23.36
N ALA A 21 -22.83 -11.70 22.62
CA ALA A 21 -21.39 -11.67 22.79
C ALA A 21 -21.15 -11.53 24.31
N GLN A 22 -20.42 -12.45 24.90
CA GLN A 22 -19.99 -12.30 26.29
C GLN A 22 -19.14 -11.04 26.36
N ASN A 23 -19.54 -10.06 27.15
CA ASN A 23 -18.86 -8.78 27.30
C ASN A 23 -17.62 -9.02 28.17
N VAL A 24 -16.56 -9.52 27.57
CA VAL A 24 -15.27 -9.74 28.23
C VAL A 24 -14.75 -8.39 28.69
N GLY A 25 -14.35 -8.25 29.94
CA GLY A 25 -13.84 -7.00 30.48
C GLY A 25 -14.86 -5.84 30.60
N GLY A 26 -16.06 -5.92 30.03
CA GLY A 26 -16.96 -4.79 29.83
C GLY A 26 -17.47 -4.07 31.08
N SER A 27 -17.22 -4.61 32.29
CA SER A 27 -17.53 -3.95 33.57
C SER A 27 -16.33 -3.76 34.47
N ILE A 28 -15.12 -4.03 33.97
CA ILE A 28 -13.86 -3.93 34.70
C ILE A 28 -12.79 -3.30 33.83
N ASP A 29 -11.76 -2.80 34.47
CA ASP A 29 -10.52 -2.28 33.90
C ASP A 29 -9.38 -2.99 34.62
N ALA A 30 -8.68 -3.90 33.94
CA ALA A 30 -7.59 -4.65 34.52
C ALA A 30 -6.38 -3.73 34.75
N LYS A 31 -5.82 -3.76 35.96
CA LYS A 31 -4.73 -2.85 36.34
C LYS A 31 -3.41 -3.58 36.51
N HIS A 32 -3.46 -4.83 37.01
CA HIS A 32 -2.25 -5.60 37.31
C HIS A 32 -2.53 -7.09 37.19
N TYR A 33 -1.55 -7.80 36.65
CA TYR A 33 -1.50 -9.26 36.63
C TYR A 33 -0.22 -9.72 37.36
N GLU A 34 -0.38 -10.48 38.44
CA GLU A 34 0.73 -11.24 39.08
C GLU A 34 0.60 -12.70 38.66
N ILE A 35 1.52 -13.17 37.81
CA ILE A 35 1.44 -14.48 37.16
C ILE A 35 2.51 -15.41 37.70
N HIS A 36 2.12 -16.54 38.24
CA HIS A 36 3.01 -17.59 38.74
C HIS A 36 2.93 -18.83 37.84
N LEU A 37 3.98 -19.09 37.05
CA LEU A 37 4.14 -20.33 36.28
C LEU A 37 4.97 -21.31 37.11
N ASN A 38 4.26 -22.16 37.87
CA ASN A 38 4.84 -22.95 38.92
C ASN A 38 5.52 -24.23 38.44
N HIS A 39 5.00 -24.83 37.34
CA HIS A 39 5.55 -26.09 36.83
C HIS A 39 5.31 -26.24 35.33
N PHE A 40 6.29 -26.82 34.62
CA PHE A 40 6.23 -27.17 33.20
C PHE A 40 6.51 -28.66 33.00
N ASP A 41 5.53 -29.41 32.50
CA ASP A 41 5.75 -30.77 32.01
C ASP A 41 6.11 -30.75 30.50
N PHE A 42 7.41 -30.80 30.21
CA PHE A 42 7.92 -30.80 28.84
C PHE A 42 7.51 -32.04 28.03
N GLN A 43 7.22 -33.18 28.68
CA GLN A 43 6.76 -34.38 28.01
C GLN A 43 5.25 -34.33 27.71
N GLY A 44 4.44 -33.91 28.68
CA GLY A 44 2.99 -33.76 28.55
C GLY A 44 2.58 -32.46 27.86
N LYS A 45 3.52 -31.52 27.71
CA LYS A 45 3.31 -30.18 27.19
C LYS A 45 2.22 -29.41 27.93
N SER A 46 2.29 -29.49 29.26
CA SER A 46 1.32 -28.85 30.15
C SER A 46 2.03 -27.95 31.17
N LEU A 47 1.25 -27.04 31.76
CA LEU A 47 1.71 -26.15 32.84
C LEU A 47 0.73 -26.17 34.01
N GLU A 48 1.24 -25.80 35.20
CA GLU A 48 0.47 -25.48 36.38
C GLU A 48 0.79 -24.05 36.80
N ALA A 49 -0.24 -23.25 37.04
CA ALA A 49 -0.11 -21.82 37.24
C ALA A 49 -1.17 -21.25 38.21
N GLU A 50 -0.87 -20.07 38.72
CA GLU A 50 -1.75 -19.22 39.49
C GLU A 50 -1.60 -17.78 39.04
N THR A 51 -2.70 -17.04 38.90
CA THR A 51 -2.67 -15.64 38.53
C THR A 51 -3.58 -14.81 39.41
N PHE A 52 -3.02 -13.73 39.95
CA PHE A 52 -3.77 -12.71 40.65
C PHE A 52 -4.13 -11.61 39.66
N VAL A 53 -5.44 -11.43 39.39
CA VAL A 53 -5.98 -10.45 38.45
C VAL A 53 -6.58 -9.30 39.25
N ALA A 54 -5.87 -8.19 39.34
CA ALA A 54 -6.34 -6.96 39.99
C ALA A 54 -7.01 -6.04 39.01
N PHE A 55 -8.23 -5.60 39.31
CA PHE A 55 -9.02 -4.71 38.42
C PHE A 55 -9.85 -3.71 39.23
N GLU A 56 -10.22 -2.61 38.56
CA GLU A 56 -11.20 -1.66 39.03
C GLU A 56 -12.56 -1.94 38.36
N VAL A 57 -13.64 -1.87 39.13
CA VAL A 57 -15.00 -2.02 38.60
C VAL A 57 -15.46 -0.73 37.93
N THR A 58 -15.71 -0.76 36.63
CA THR A 58 -16.14 0.39 35.82
C THR A 58 -17.67 0.51 35.72
N GLU A 59 -18.39 -0.65 35.79
CA GLU A 59 -19.83 -0.72 35.83
C GLU A 59 -20.29 -1.69 36.93
N ALA A 60 -21.34 -1.30 37.69
CA ALA A 60 -21.84 -2.17 38.76
C ALA A 60 -22.28 -3.54 38.24
N THR A 61 -21.68 -4.61 38.77
CA THR A 61 -21.86 -5.97 38.26
C THR A 61 -21.92 -7.01 39.37
N GLN A 62 -22.50 -8.18 39.12
CA GLN A 62 -22.43 -9.37 39.98
C GLN A 62 -21.63 -10.51 39.34
N SER A 63 -21.06 -10.25 38.12
CA SER A 63 -20.20 -11.24 37.48
C SER A 63 -19.13 -10.54 36.66
N VAL A 64 -17.96 -11.17 36.57
CA VAL A 64 -16.81 -10.74 35.72
C VAL A 64 -16.50 -11.89 34.79
N VAL A 65 -16.16 -11.55 33.54
CA VAL A 65 -15.76 -12.50 32.50
C VAL A 65 -14.33 -12.24 32.12
N LEU A 66 -13.47 -13.23 32.27
CA LEU A 66 -12.10 -13.28 31.76
C LEU A 66 -12.00 -14.32 30.64
N GLU A 67 -10.97 -14.23 29.82
CA GLU A 67 -10.63 -15.25 28.84
C GLU A 67 -9.52 -16.16 29.37
N LEU A 68 -9.67 -17.48 29.17
CA LEU A 68 -8.64 -18.49 29.47
C LEU A 68 -8.79 -19.65 28.48
N LYS A 69 -7.91 -19.71 27.49
CA LYS A 69 -8.05 -20.60 26.35
C LYS A 69 -7.33 -21.93 26.55
N SER A 70 -8.07 -23.03 26.43
CA SER A 70 -7.57 -24.41 26.53
C SER A 70 -7.04 -24.82 27.91
N LEU A 71 -6.78 -23.91 28.81
CA LEU A 71 -6.41 -24.16 30.23
C LEU A 71 -7.68 -24.22 31.07
N THR A 72 -7.63 -24.93 32.21
CA THR A 72 -8.78 -25.13 33.06
C THR A 72 -8.53 -24.52 34.46
N ALA A 73 -9.42 -23.62 34.86
CA ALA A 73 -9.43 -23.09 36.23
C ALA A 73 -9.89 -24.17 37.23
N SER A 74 -9.15 -24.36 38.28
CA SER A 74 -9.46 -25.31 39.38
C SER A 74 -9.97 -24.59 40.60
N SER A 75 -9.58 -23.34 40.84
CA SER A 75 -10.04 -22.49 41.93
C SER A 75 -10.12 -21.04 41.52
N VAL A 76 -11.12 -20.31 42.01
CA VAL A 76 -11.19 -18.84 41.90
C VAL A 76 -11.65 -18.30 43.26
N THR A 77 -10.83 -17.43 43.85
CA THR A 77 -11.10 -16.79 45.14
C THR A 77 -10.82 -15.29 45.11
N SER A 78 -11.27 -14.55 46.09
CA SER A 78 -10.93 -13.14 46.29
C SER A 78 -10.95 -12.81 47.79
N ALA A 79 -10.05 -11.93 48.23
CA ALA A 79 -10.04 -11.42 49.61
C ALA A 79 -11.04 -10.26 49.78
N GLU A 80 -11.30 -9.48 48.75
CA GLU A 80 -12.12 -8.26 48.74
C GLU A 80 -13.60 -8.55 48.49
N ALA A 81 -13.91 -9.64 47.75
CA ALA A 81 -15.25 -9.98 47.33
C ALA A 81 -15.58 -11.47 47.58
N ASN A 82 -16.82 -11.74 47.95
CA ASN A 82 -17.24 -13.12 48.16
C ASN A 82 -17.63 -13.78 46.84
N VAL A 83 -16.74 -14.61 46.31
CA VAL A 83 -16.97 -15.42 45.12
C VAL A 83 -18.01 -16.50 45.42
N LEU A 84 -19.15 -16.44 44.74
CA LEU A 84 -20.22 -17.43 44.88
C LEU A 84 -19.88 -18.73 44.13
N GLY A 85 -19.14 -18.60 43.03
CA GLY A 85 -18.69 -19.69 42.19
C GLY A 85 -18.24 -19.18 40.83
N PHE A 86 -17.69 -20.06 40.00
CA PHE A 86 -17.27 -19.78 38.64
C PHE A 86 -17.71 -20.89 37.68
N SER A 87 -17.75 -20.55 36.40
CA SER A 87 -17.94 -21.50 35.32
C SER A 87 -16.98 -21.18 34.18
N GLN A 88 -16.56 -22.19 33.42
CA GLN A 88 -15.69 -22.01 32.27
C GLN A 88 -16.32 -22.70 31.07
N GLU A 89 -16.66 -21.93 30.03
CA GLU A 89 -17.26 -22.40 28.78
C GLU A 89 -16.68 -21.62 27.60
N ASN A 90 -16.33 -22.32 26.50
CA ASN A 90 -15.84 -21.70 25.25
C ASN A 90 -14.69 -20.69 25.47
N ASP A 91 -13.69 -21.05 26.26
CA ASP A 91 -12.54 -20.21 26.59
C ASP A 91 -12.86 -19.00 27.52
N TYR A 92 -14.11 -18.84 27.99
CA TYR A 92 -14.52 -17.79 28.91
C TYR A 92 -14.63 -18.31 30.35
N LEU A 93 -14.01 -17.61 31.28
CA LEU A 93 -14.07 -17.84 32.74
C LEU A 93 -15.01 -16.81 33.35
N THR A 94 -16.23 -17.21 33.67
CA THR A 94 -17.23 -16.36 34.34
C THR A 94 -17.17 -16.55 35.84
N VAL A 95 -16.90 -15.48 36.56
CA VAL A 95 -16.85 -15.47 38.07
C VAL A 95 -18.07 -14.74 38.59
N ASN A 96 -18.84 -15.37 39.48
CA ASN A 96 -20.07 -14.80 40.05
C ASN A 96 -19.81 -14.43 41.52
N PHE A 97 -20.36 -13.30 41.96
CA PHE A 97 -20.25 -12.75 43.29
C PHE A 97 -21.57 -12.81 44.04
N SER A 98 -21.51 -12.97 45.37
CA SER A 98 -22.70 -12.98 46.21
C SER A 98 -23.37 -11.62 46.34
N GLU A 99 -22.65 -10.54 46.10
CA GLU A 99 -23.10 -9.14 46.15
C GLU A 99 -22.70 -8.39 44.89
N THR A 100 -23.40 -7.30 44.60
CA THR A 100 -23.04 -6.43 43.49
C THR A 100 -21.74 -5.70 43.83
N LEU A 101 -20.75 -5.82 42.97
CA LEU A 101 -19.54 -5.00 42.97
C LEU A 101 -19.90 -3.58 42.52
N ASN A 102 -19.49 -2.58 43.28
CA ASN A 102 -19.79 -1.18 43.01
C ASN A 102 -18.71 -0.55 42.12
N VAL A 103 -19.08 0.42 41.31
CA VAL A 103 -18.15 1.23 40.54
C VAL A 103 -17.07 1.85 41.40
N GLY A 104 -15.80 1.76 40.99
CA GLY A 104 -14.63 2.21 41.70
C GLY A 104 -14.14 1.25 42.80
N SER A 105 -14.72 0.05 42.93
CA SER A 105 -14.17 -1.00 43.80
C SER A 105 -12.95 -1.63 43.13
N GLU A 106 -11.88 -1.79 43.91
CA GLU A 106 -10.67 -2.53 43.53
C GLU A 106 -10.79 -3.97 44.04
N ILE A 107 -10.68 -4.94 43.14
CA ILE A 107 -10.84 -6.37 43.43
C ILE A 107 -9.66 -7.13 42.87
N THR A 108 -9.15 -8.12 43.61
CA THR A 108 -8.18 -9.08 43.11
C THR A 108 -8.82 -10.48 43.10
N LEU A 109 -8.80 -11.14 41.94
CA LEU A 109 -9.12 -12.55 41.80
C LEU A 109 -7.83 -13.38 41.85
N ASP A 110 -7.80 -14.37 42.68
CA ASP A 110 -6.80 -15.41 42.71
C ASP A 110 -7.35 -16.62 41.95
N VAL A 111 -6.72 -16.92 40.79
CA VAL A 111 -7.14 -17.98 39.88
C VAL A 111 -6.05 -19.03 39.76
N VAL A 112 -6.32 -20.26 40.27
CA VAL A 112 -5.44 -21.41 40.07
C VAL A 112 -5.92 -22.20 38.85
N TYR A 113 -5.00 -22.50 37.97
CA TYR A 113 -5.34 -23.16 36.68
C TYR A 113 -4.18 -24.01 36.14
N GLY A 114 -4.46 -24.81 35.11
CA GLY A 114 -3.44 -25.64 34.48
C GLY A 114 -3.98 -26.45 33.31
N GLY A 115 -3.11 -27.22 32.71
CA GLY A 115 -3.42 -28.08 31.55
C GLY A 115 -2.50 -27.85 30.37
N VAL A 116 -2.93 -28.32 29.19
CA VAL A 116 -2.20 -28.12 27.95
C VAL A 116 -2.62 -26.78 27.34
N PRO A 117 -1.72 -25.79 27.25
CA PRO A 117 -2.05 -24.48 26.72
C PRO A 117 -2.35 -24.52 25.23
N TYR A 118 -3.07 -23.49 24.74
CA TYR A 118 -3.38 -23.36 23.34
C TYR A 118 -2.12 -23.15 22.50
N THR A 119 -2.06 -23.85 21.36
CA THR A 119 -1.00 -23.72 20.35
C THR A 119 -1.65 -23.77 18.95
N SER A 120 -1.26 -22.87 18.07
CA SER A 120 -1.58 -22.91 16.63
C SER A 120 -0.31 -23.10 15.81
N SER A 121 -0.39 -23.07 14.49
CA SER A 121 0.80 -23.05 13.63
C SER A 121 1.66 -21.80 13.83
N TRP A 122 1.04 -20.70 14.22
CA TRP A 122 1.64 -19.46 14.67
C TRP A 122 0.78 -18.90 15.80
N GLY A 123 1.36 -18.64 16.95
CA GLY A 123 0.67 -18.08 18.10
C GLY A 123 0.34 -19.10 19.20
N GLY A 124 0.17 -18.58 20.43
CA GLY A 124 -0.02 -19.34 21.65
C GLY A 124 1.28 -19.87 22.23
N VAL A 125 1.24 -20.98 22.99
CA VAL A 125 2.40 -21.54 23.69
C VAL A 125 3.02 -22.66 22.89
N HIS A 126 4.29 -22.48 22.52
CA HIS A 126 5.05 -23.41 21.70
C HIS A 126 6.05 -24.23 22.51
N TRP A 127 6.10 -25.51 22.22
CA TRP A 127 7.03 -26.47 22.84
C TRP A 127 7.98 -27.02 21.76
N ASN A 128 9.29 -26.86 21.96
CA ASN A 128 10.30 -27.40 21.06
C ASN A 128 11.44 -28.07 21.82
N GLY A 129 11.33 -29.37 22.07
CA GLY A 129 12.25 -30.12 22.91
C GLY A 129 12.21 -29.59 24.36
N GLU A 130 13.35 -29.08 24.83
CA GLU A 130 13.53 -28.55 26.17
C GLU A 130 13.24 -27.02 26.25
N TYR A 131 12.55 -26.45 25.25
CA TYR A 131 12.18 -25.04 25.21
C TYR A 131 10.66 -24.89 25.17
N VAL A 132 10.15 -23.93 25.94
CA VAL A 132 8.76 -23.48 25.89
C VAL A 132 8.74 -21.95 25.87
N TYR A 133 7.87 -21.35 25.06
CA TYR A 133 7.69 -19.90 24.94
C TYR A 133 6.29 -19.59 24.38
N ASN A 134 5.80 -18.38 24.62
CA ASN A 134 4.57 -17.92 23.98
C ASN A 134 4.88 -17.03 22.75
N LEU A 135 3.90 -16.96 21.83
CA LEU A 135 3.75 -15.93 20.84
C LEU A 135 2.38 -15.27 21.06
N GLY A 136 2.37 -13.96 21.26
CA GLY A 136 1.24 -13.18 21.78
C GLY A 136 0.07 -13.03 20.86
N VAL A 137 0.23 -13.31 19.54
CA VAL A 137 -0.84 -13.27 18.55
C VAL A 137 -0.92 -14.56 17.76
N GLY A 138 -2.09 -14.83 17.18
CA GLY A 138 -2.31 -15.98 16.30
C GLY A 138 -2.84 -15.52 14.94
N ILE A 139 -2.13 -15.82 13.86
CA ILE A 139 -2.48 -15.40 12.49
C ILE A 139 -3.85 -15.94 12.08
N TYR A 140 -4.22 -17.16 12.54
CA TYR A 140 -5.45 -17.84 12.14
C TYR A 140 -6.49 -17.94 13.28
N THR A 141 -6.36 -17.14 14.32
CA THR A 141 -7.30 -17.10 15.45
C THR A 141 -8.10 -15.81 15.43
N GLU A 142 -9.35 -15.87 15.83
CA GLU A 142 -10.22 -14.70 15.98
C GLU A 142 -10.90 -14.74 17.36
N PRO A 143 -10.65 -13.74 18.22
CA PRO A 143 -9.69 -12.64 18.08
C PRO A 143 -8.24 -13.12 18.08
N HIS A 144 -7.32 -12.30 17.52
CA HIS A 144 -5.93 -12.68 17.30
C HIS A 144 -5.10 -12.74 18.57
N ASN A 145 -5.41 -11.92 19.57
CA ASN A 145 -4.66 -11.83 20.83
C ASN A 145 -4.65 -13.17 21.59
N LEU A 146 -3.50 -13.57 22.10
CA LEU A 146 -3.27 -14.86 22.76
C LEU A 146 -2.57 -14.75 24.11
N GLY A 147 -2.79 -13.65 24.86
CA GLY A 147 -2.52 -13.60 26.30
C GLY A 147 -3.29 -14.69 27.04
N LYS A 148 -4.57 -14.85 26.70
CA LYS A 148 -5.49 -15.90 27.17
C LYS A 148 -5.00 -17.34 26.96
N ALA A 149 -3.99 -17.55 26.13
CA ALA A 149 -3.44 -18.88 25.89
C ALA A 149 -2.62 -19.41 27.08
N TRP A 150 -2.20 -18.54 28.00
CA TRP A 150 -1.34 -18.94 29.10
C TRP A 150 -1.69 -18.34 30.48
N PHE A 151 -2.55 -17.28 30.53
CA PHE A 151 -3.08 -16.77 31.81
C PHE A 151 -4.50 -16.21 31.63
N PRO A 152 -5.35 -16.17 32.69
CA PRO A 152 -6.69 -15.57 32.61
C PRO A 152 -6.58 -14.04 32.54
N CYS A 153 -7.19 -13.43 31.51
CA CYS A 153 -7.06 -11.98 31.26
C CYS A 153 -8.28 -11.39 30.52
N VAL A 154 -8.30 -10.08 30.43
CA VAL A 154 -9.06 -9.33 29.40
C VAL A 154 -8.15 -9.19 28.20
N ASP A 155 -8.40 -9.93 27.12
CA ASP A 155 -7.45 -10.11 26.03
C ASP A 155 -7.82 -9.28 24.81
N ASP A 156 -7.73 -7.96 24.93
CA ASP A 156 -7.96 -7.01 23.84
C ASP A 156 -6.79 -6.00 23.70
N PHE A 157 -6.90 -5.05 22.76
CA PHE A 157 -5.88 -4.03 22.53
C PHE A 157 -5.98 -2.85 23.50
N GLU A 158 -7.20 -2.57 24.00
CA GLU A 158 -7.51 -1.34 24.76
C GLU A 158 -7.27 -1.52 26.26
N ASP A 159 -7.53 -2.73 26.82
CA ASP A 159 -7.24 -3.04 28.22
C ASP A 159 -5.74 -3.21 28.42
N LYS A 160 -5.14 -2.32 29.20
CA LYS A 160 -3.69 -2.29 29.48
C LYS A 160 -3.42 -2.38 30.97
N ALA A 161 -2.48 -3.23 31.33
CA ALA A 161 -2.09 -3.49 32.71
C ALA A 161 -0.56 -3.53 32.86
N ASN A 162 -0.07 -3.49 34.11
CA ASN A 162 1.29 -3.86 34.44
C ASN A 162 1.39 -5.32 34.95
N TYR A 163 2.60 -5.86 35.02
CA TYR A 163 2.80 -7.29 35.20
C TYR A 163 3.94 -7.59 36.20
N ASP A 164 3.72 -8.53 37.11
CA ASP A 164 4.74 -9.28 37.81
C ASP A 164 4.66 -10.75 37.40
N ILE A 165 5.79 -11.36 36.99
CA ILE A 165 5.81 -12.73 36.46
C ILE A 165 6.85 -13.55 37.24
N PHE A 166 6.38 -14.59 37.89
CA PHE A 166 7.19 -15.54 38.63
C PHE A 166 7.22 -16.86 37.86
N VAL A 167 8.38 -17.27 37.41
CA VAL A 167 8.52 -18.51 36.61
C VAL A 167 9.52 -19.45 37.29
N THR A 168 9.06 -20.64 37.65
CA THR A 168 9.92 -21.68 38.22
C THR A 168 10.48 -22.59 37.11
N ALA A 169 11.79 -22.68 37.03
CA ALA A 169 12.50 -23.51 36.08
C ALA A 169 13.54 -24.43 36.76
N GLU A 170 13.61 -25.68 36.32
CA GLU A 170 14.62 -26.67 36.77
C GLU A 170 15.95 -26.43 36.04
N ALA A 171 17.05 -26.45 36.75
CA ALA A 171 18.38 -26.35 36.15
C ALA A 171 18.62 -27.49 35.12
N PRO A 172 19.30 -27.23 33.97
CA PRO A 172 20.01 -26.01 33.58
C PRO A 172 19.15 -24.93 32.91
N LYS A 173 17.83 -25.10 32.90
CA LYS A 173 16.91 -24.13 32.27
C LYS A 173 16.82 -22.85 33.11
N MET A 174 16.59 -21.75 32.44
CA MET A 174 16.24 -20.46 33.01
C MET A 174 14.93 -19.93 32.41
N ALA A 175 14.32 -18.98 33.11
CA ALA A 175 13.15 -18.28 32.60
C ALA A 175 13.50 -16.83 32.23
N VAL A 176 13.02 -16.39 31.05
CA VAL A 176 13.18 -15.04 30.52
C VAL A 176 11.79 -14.51 30.19
N CYS A 177 11.45 -13.31 30.69
CA CYS A 177 10.14 -12.69 30.47
C CYS A 177 10.28 -11.23 30.02
N GLY A 178 9.15 -10.59 29.69
CA GLY A 178 9.08 -9.14 29.55
C GLY A 178 9.41 -8.41 30.85
N GLY A 179 9.79 -7.13 30.72
CA GLY A 179 10.19 -6.29 31.86
C GLY A 179 11.61 -6.56 32.38
N ASN A 180 11.87 -6.15 33.62
CA ASN A 180 13.16 -6.28 34.29
C ASN A 180 13.21 -7.51 35.22
N LEU A 181 14.34 -8.22 35.22
CA LEU A 181 14.59 -9.26 36.22
C LEU A 181 14.83 -8.60 37.59
N ILE A 182 13.91 -8.82 38.51
CA ILE A 182 13.95 -8.26 39.87
C ILE A 182 14.83 -9.13 40.78
N GLU A 183 14.60 -10.45 40.78
CA GLU A 183 15.37 -11.40 41.56
C GLU A 183 15.29 -12.83 41.00
N THR A 184 16.24 -13.66 41.42
CA THR A 184 16.21 -15.10 41.18
C THR A 184 16.28 -15.80 42.53
N ILE A 185 15.27 -16.60 42.85
CA ILE A 185 15.11 -17.31 44.13
C ILE A 185 15.53 -18.76 43.93
N ASP A 186 16.58 -19.22 44.62
CA ASP A 186 16.97 -20.64 44.69
C ASP A 186 15.99 -21.40 45.60
N ASN A 187 15.25 -22.36 45.06
CA ASN A 187 14.26 -23.12 45.80
C ASN A 187 14.90 -24.27 46.65
N GLY A 188 16.18 -24.55 46.45
CA GLY A 188 16.93 -25.56 47.20
C GLY A 188 16.66 -27.01 46.80
N ASP A 189 15.88 -27.23 45.74
CA ASP A 189 15.53 -28.55 45.20
C ASP A 189 16.11 -28.78 43.77
N GLY A 190 16.93 -27.83 43.28
CA GLY A 190 17.48 -27.85 41.94
C GLY A 190 16.70 -26.99 40.93
N SER A 191 15.64 -26.33 41.38
CA SER A 191 14.92 -25.31 40.61
C SER A 191 15.20 -23.91 41.13
N ALA A 192 14.92 -22.91 40.31
CA ALA A 192 14.91 -21.50 40.67
C ALA A 192 13.65 -20.81 40.16
N THR A 193 13.14 -19.83 40.94
CA THR A 193 12.04 -18.97 40.53
C THR A 193 12.59 -17.61 40.11
N TYR A 194 12.27 -17.20 38.90
CA TYR A 194 12.68 -15.93 38.31
C TYR A 194 11.52 -14.94 38.39
N HIS A 195 11.73 -13.81 39.11
CA HIS A 195 10.76 -12.74 39.23
C HIS A 195 11.10 -11.61 38.24
N TRP A 196 10.22 -11.39 37.29
CA TRP A 196 10.29 -10.32 36.31
C TRP A 196 9.14 -9.32 36.53
N SER A 197 9.36 -8.02 36.28
CA SER A 197 8.35 -6.98 36.47
C SER A 197 8.33 -6.00 35.32
N GLU A 198 7.13 -5.77 34.75
CA GLU A 198 6.85 -4.75 33.75
C GLU A 198 5.91 -3.71 34.37
N ASN A 199 6.42 -2.47 34.49
CA ASN A 199 5.70 -1.39 35.16
C ASN A 199 4.92 -0.48 34.21
N GLN A 200 5.16 -0.57 32.89
CA GLN A 200 4.37 0.13 31.90
C GLN A 200 3.02 -0.56 31.71
N MET A 201 2.01 0.24 31.38
CA MET A 201 0.68 -0.26 31.06
C MET A 201 0.66 -0.77 29.61
N ILE A 202 0.68 -2.09 29.45
CA ILE A 202 0.76 -2.75 28.13
C ILE A 202 -0.38 -3.73 27.93
N SER A 203 -0.72 -4.00 26.65
CA SER A 203 -1.73 -5.01 26.30
C SER A 203 -1.21 -6.42 26.59
N THR A 204 -2.13 -7.33 26.85
CA THR A 204 -1.86 -8.73 27.24
C THR A 204 -1.02 -9.53 26.24
N TYR A 205 -1.10 -9.21 24.97
CA TYR A 205 -0.36 -9.92 23.92
C TYR A 205 1.13 -9.50 23.82
N HIS A 206 1.49 -8.37 24.42
CA HIS A 206 2.87 -7.87 24.46
C HIS A 206 3.72 -8.51 25.55
N ILE A 207 3.10 -9.07 26.58
CA ILE A 207 3.84 -9.73 27.65
C ILE A 207 4.20 -11.16 27.27
N SER A 208 5.38 -11.64 27.69
CA SER A 208 5.86 -12.94 27.27
C SER A 208 6.71 -13.66 28.32
N PHE A 209 6.82 -14.97 28.12
CA PHE A 209 7.78 -15.82 28.80
C PHE A 209 8.48 -16.78 27.84
N ALA A 210 9.69 -17.16 28.17
CA ALA A 210 10.41 -18.26 27.53
C ALA A 210 11.18 -19.04 28.60
N VAL A 211 11.13 -20.38 28.55
CA VAL A 211 11.90 -21.26 29.45
C VAL A 211 12.73 -22.22 28.62
N GLY A 212 14.02 -22.33 28.96
CA GLY A 212 14.94 -23.18 28.23
C GLY A 212 16.38 -23.01 28.71
N GLU A 213 17.29 -23.78 28.12
CA GLU A 213 18.72 -23.57 28.32
C GLU A 213 19.18 -22.45 27.39
N PHE A 214 19.41 -21.26 27.96
CA PHE A 214 19.86 -20.08 27.18
C PHE A 214 21.27 -19.66 27.63
N VAL A 215 21.98 -19.01 26.69
CA VAL A 215 23.22 -18.27 26.97
C VAL A 215 22.88 -16.79 26.82
N LEU A 216 23.18 -16.01 27.83
CA LEU A 216 22.98 -14.58 27.85
C LEU A 216 24.18 -13.88 27.20
N TRP A 217 23.88 -13.02 26.18
CA TRP A 217 24.78 -12.00 25.67
C TRP A 217 24.25 -10.64 26.10
N GLU A 218 25.17 -9.79 26.59
CA GLU A 218 24.82 -8.48 27.16
C GLU A 218 25.67 -7.38 26.51
N ASP A 219 25.03 -6.24 26.29
CA ASP A 219 25.66 -4.98 25.91
C ASP A 219 24.84 -3.81 26.50
N THR A 220 25.26 -2.58 26.22
CA THR A 220 24.60 -1.39 26.72
C THR A 220 24.56 -0.33 25.64
N TYR A 221 23.43 0.36 25.52
CA TYR A 221 23.24 1.50 24.66
C TYR A 221 23.02 2.78 25.47
N GLN A 222 23.70 3.88 25.11
CA GLN A 222 23.49 5.18 25.70
C GLN A 222 22.38 5.90 24.97
N GLY A 223 21.15 5.75 25.43
CA GLY A 223 19.96 6.37 24.85
C GLY A 223 19.74 7.82 25.29
N LEU A 224 18.71 8.46 24.72
CA LEU A 224 18.37 9.86 25.01
C LEU A 224 17.99 10.09 26.47
N ASN A 225 17.35 9.14 27.13
CA ASN A 225 16.92 9.22 28.53
C ASN A 225 17.84 8.50 29.52
N GLY A 226 18.99 7.96 29.08
CA GLY A 226 19.93 7.26 29.93
C GLY A 226 20.45 5.96 29.33
N GLU A 227 21.12 5.18 30.14
CA GLU A 227 21.69 3.90 29.72
C GLU A 227 20.58 2.84 29.64
N ILE A 228 20.54 2.10 28.53
CA ILE A 228 19.57 1.04 28.23
C ILE A 228 20.34 -0.27 28.08
N PRO A 229 20.04 -1.30 28.89
CA PRO A 229 20.62 -2.64 28.72
C PRO A 229 20.17 -3.27 27.41
N ILE A 230 21.09 -3.95 26.72
CA ILE A 230 20.78 -4.83 25.59
C ILE A 230 21.06 -6.25 26.01
N THR A 231 20.07 -7.14 25.87
CA THR A 231 20.20 -8.54 26.27
C THR A 231 19.70 -9.46 25.15
N VAL A 232 20.48 -10.51 24.86
CA VAL A 232 20.05 -11.53 23.89
C VAL A 232 20.18 -12.89 24.53
N TYR A 233 19.06 -13.56 24.77
CA TYR A 233 18.99 -14.92 25.26
C TYR A 233 18.97 -15.89 24.08
N ALA A 234 20.16 -16.37 23.74
CA ALA A 234 20.38 -17.28 22.62
C ALA A 234 20.46 -18.74 23.07
N LYS A 235 20.12 -19.67 22.18
CA LYS A 235 20.38 -21.11 22.45
C LYS A 235 21.90 -21.38 22.46
N PRO A 236 22.41 -22.35 23.19
CA PRO A 236 23.88 -22.59 23.33
C PRO A 236 24.62 -22.69 22.01
N TYR A 237 24.00 -23.29 20.97
CA TYR A 237 24.64 -23.43 19.66
C TYR A 237 24.72 -22.11 18.84
N GLN A 238 24.06 -21.06 19.31
CA GLN A 238 24.04 -19.74 18.67
C GLN A 238 24.99 -18.73 19.35
N ALA A 239 25.58 -19.10 20.49
CA ALA A 239 26.36 -18.17 21.32
C ALA A 239 27.40 -17.36 20.51
N ASP A 240 28.15 -18.03 19.64
CA ASP A 240 29.19 -17.39 18.80
C ASP A 240 28.61 -16.54 17.65
N ASN A 241 27.31 -16.63 17.39
CA ASN A 241 26.65 -15.92 16.29
C ASN A 241 26.00 -14.60 16.76
N VAL A 242 25.74 -14.41 18.04
CA VAL A 242 24.98 -13.25 18.54
C VAL A 242 25.64 -11.94 18.14
N GLU A 243 26.92 -11.77 18.43
CA GLU A 243 27.66 -10.53 18.14
C GLU A 243 27.59 -10.14 16.67
N GLY A 244 27.73 -11.12 15.76
CA GLY A 244 27.66 -10.85 14.31
C GLY A 244 26.24 -10.56 13.81
N SER A 245 25.20 -11.13 14.45
CA SER A 245 23.80 -10.89 14.07
C SER A 245 23.24 -9.56 14.62
N PHE A 246 23.83 -9.05 15.70
CA PHE A 246 23.40 -7.81 16.36
C PHE A 246 24.42 -6.69 16.24
N VAL A 247 25.35 -6.78 15.28
CA VAL A 247 26.49 -5.85 15.12
C VAL A 247 26.04 -4.39 14.98
N ASN A 248 24.89 -4.12 14.37
CA ASN A 248 24.37 -2.77 14.15
C ASN A 248 23.22 -2.38 15.12
N ILE A 249 22.95 -3.17 16.15
CA ILE A 249 21.77 -2.93 17.02
C ILE A 249 21.77 -1.52 17.64
N LYS A 250 22.93 -1.01 18.06
CA LYS A 250 23.04 0.32 18.67
C LYS A 250 22.76 1.44 17.66
N GLU A 251 23.27 1.30 16.44
CA GLU A 251 23.05 2.23 15.36
C GLU A 251 21.56 2.24 14.92
N ILE A 252 20.88 1.09 14.93
CA ILE A 252 19.45 0.98 14.64
C ILE A 252 18.62 1.72 15.70
N VAL A 253 18.89 1.45 16.99
CA VAL A 253 18.23 2.15 18.10
C VAL A 253 18.46 3.66 18.03
N GLN A 254 19.71 4.07 17.81
CA GLN A 254 20.04 5.49 17.67
C GLN A 254 19.26 6.15 16.52
N PHE A 255 19.18 5.50 15.39
CA PHE A 255 18.43 6.00 14.23
C PHE A 255 16.94 6.17 14.58
N TYR A 256 16.34 5.21 15.29
CA TYR A 256 14.94 5.32 15.71
C TYR A 256 14.72 6.37 16.80
N GLU A 257 15.61 6.50 17.76
CA GLU A 257 15.54 7.59 18.75
C GLU A 257 15.66 8.97 18.09
N ASP A 258 16.55 9.12 17.13
CA ASP A 258 16.70 10.35 16.36
C ASP A 258 15.44 10.67 15.52
N CYS A 259 14.74 9.64 15.04
CA CYS A 259 13.51 9.78 14.27
C CYS A 259 12.27 10.01 15.14
N PHE A 260 12.08 9.23 16.20
CA PHE A 260 10.79 9.07 16.89
C PHE A 260 10.84 9.46 18.38
N GLY A 261 12.00 9.84 18.90
CA GLY A 261 12.20 10.18 20.31
C GLY A 261 12.67 8.99 21.15
N PRO A 262 12.81 9.17 22.47
CA PRO A 262 13.45 8.21 23.36
C PRO A 262 12.85 6.80 23.27
N TYR A 263 13.71 5.78 23.39
CA TYR A 263 13.30 4.40 23.56
C TYR A 263 12.34 4.29 24.76
N PRO A 264 11.14 3.69 24.59
CA PRO A 264 10.06 3.84 25.58
C PRO A 264 10.09 2.85 26.74
N PHE A 265 10.90 1.77 26.66
CA PHE A 265 10.90 0.68 27.63
C PHE A 265 12.23 0.56 28.37
N ASN A 266 12.34 -0.47 29.24
CA ASN A 266 13.45 -0.55 30.17
C ASN A 266 14.70 -1.22 29.59
N ARG A 267 14.51 -2.10 28.59
CA ARG A 267 15.55 -2.99 28.08
C ARG A 267 15.29 -3.32 26.60
N ILE A 268 16.35 -3.38 25.81
CA ILE A 268 16.32 -3.95 24.45
C ILE A 268 16.60 -5.44 24.59
N GLY A 269 15.55 -6.24 24.80
CA GLY A 269 15.66 -7.67 25.07
C GLY A 269 15.21 -8.52 23.89
N TYR A 270 16.00 -9.55 23.56
CA TYR A 270 15.66 -10.56 22.56
C TYR A 270 15.78 -11.96 23.13
N VAL A 271 14.88 -12.86 22.73
CA VAL A 271 14.95 -14.28 23.06
C VAL A 271 14.83 -15.14 21.81
N SER A 272 15.70 -16.16 21.67
CA SER A 272 15.67 -17.08 20.53
C SER A 272 14.49 -18.03 20.59
N THR A 273 13.54 -17.87 19.67
CA THR A 273 12.41 -18.76 19.46
C THR A 273 12.70 -19.82 18.39
N SER A 274 11.84 -20.82 18.23
CA SER A 274 12.01 -21.83 17.19
C SER A 274 11.28 -21.45 15.90
N ILE A 275 10.20 -20.69 16.02
CA ILE A 275 9.41 -20.17 14.91
C ILE A 275 9.01 -18.73 15.24
N GLY A 276 8.84 -17.92 14.20
CA GLY A 276 8.29 -16.57 14.31
C GLY A 276 9.20 -15.55 14.95
N CYS A 277 8.86 -14.30 14.67
CA CYS A 277 9.32 -13.13 15.39
C CYS A 277 8.08 -12.47 16.02
N MET A 278 8.26 -11.76 17.14
CA MET A 278 7.14 -11.17 17.87
C MET A 278 7.65 -10.02 18.74
N GLU A 279 6.97 -8.90 18.67
CA GLU A 279 7.30 -7.62 19.29
C GLU A 279 7.09 -7.56 20.81
N HIS A 280 7.24 -8.67 21.52
CA HIS A 280 7.09 -8.67 22.98
C HIS A 280 7.97 -7.62 23.66
N ILE A 281 7.36 -6.86 24.57
CA ILE A 281 8.06 -5.78 25.27
C ILE A 281 9.19 -6.36 26.12
N ASP A 282 10.39 -5.77 25.97
CA ASP A 282 11.61 -6.15 26.69
C ASP A 282 12.06 -7.61 26.49
N ASN A 283 11.36 -8.40 25.63
CA ASN A 283 11.66 -9.81 25.39
C ASN A 283 11.24 -10.23 23.98
N ILE A 284 11.68 -9.47 22.97
CA ILE A 284 11.36 -9.68 21.56
C ILE A 284 11.67 -11.13 21.17
N GLY A 285 10.64 -11.85 20.73
CA GLY A 285 10.82 -13.17 20.15
C GLY A 285 11.52 -13.07 18.81
N LEU A 286 12.68 -13.71 18.63
CA LEU A 286 13.39 -13.72 17.37
C LEU A 286 13.63 -15.14 16.89
N SER A 287 13.18 -15.48 15.67
CA SER A 287 13.41 -16.81 15.10
C SER A 287 14.89 -17.17 15.13
N SER A 288 15.17 -18.38 15.60
CA SER A 288 16.56 -18.87 15.73
C SER A 288 17.35 -18.86 14.41
N SER A 289 16.69 -18.86 13.26
CA SER A 289 17.34 -18.72 11.95
C SER A 289 17.95 -17.34 11.70
N MET A 290 17.48 -16.31 12.41
CA MET A 290 17.98 -14.93 12.30
C MET A 290 19.28 -14.71 13.10
N ILE A 291 19.57 -15.57 14.09
CA ILE A 291 20.82 -15.51 14.88
C ILE A 291 21.86 -16.45 14.24
N ASN A 292 22.45 -16.01 13.14
CA ASN A 292 23.31 -16.83 12.26
C ASN A 292 24.75 -16.29 12.08
N GLY A 293 25.09 -15.21 12.78
CA GLY A 293 26.41 -14.60 12.75
C GLY A 293 26.60 -13.57 11.62
N THR A 294 25.53 -13.22 10.91
CA THR A 294 25.54 -12.25 9.81
C THR A 294 24.37 -11.27 9.93
N THR A 295 24.38 -10.19 9.16
CA THR A 295 23.29 -9.21 9.12
C THR A 295 22.10 -9.64 8.27
N SER A 296 22.04 -10.89 7.78
CA SER A 296 20.93 -11.36 6.92
C SER A 296 19.56 -11.40 7.60
N GLY A 297 19.50 -11.34 8.92
CA GLY A 297 18.26 -11.24 9.72
C GLY A 297 18.00 -9.84 10.28
N GLU A 298 18.83 -8.86 9.94
CA GLU A 298 18.81 -7.52 10.53
C GLU A 298 17.50 -6.76 10.27
N ASP A 299 16.89 -6.96 9.09
CA ASP A 299 15.60 -6.35 8.76
C ASP A 299 14.50 -6.78 9.73
N TYR A 300 14.51 -8.04 10.18
CA TYR A 300 13.59 -8.53 11.22
C TYR A 300 13.96 -7.97 12.60
N VAL A 301 15.25 -7.89 12.95
CA VAL A 301 15.70 -7.26 14.20
C VAL A 301 15.22 -5.80 14.24
N ALA A 302 15.37 -5.06 13.17
CA ALA A 302 14.94 -3.67 13.04
C ALA A 302 13.41 -3.51 13.05
N HIS A 303 12.67 -4.39 12.35
CA HIS A 303 11.22 -4.43 12.33
C HIS A 303 10.67 -4.62 13.76
N GLU A 304 11.03 -5.71 14.43
CA GLU A 304 10.56 -6.00 15.79
C GLU A 304 10.95 -4.91 16.80
N LEU A 305 12.13 -4.31 16.64
CA LEU A 305 12.56 -3.22 17.52
C LEU A 305 11.72 -1.95 17.29
N SER A 306 11.31 -1.66 16.05
CA SER A 306 10.53 -0.47 15.73
C SER A 306 9.12 -0.51 16.32
N HIS A 307 8.60 -1.72 16.56
CA HIS A 307 7.35 -1.90 17.27
C HIS A 307 7.35 -1.27 18.67
N MET A 308 8.50 -1.07 19.30
CA MET A 308 8.56 -0.40 20.60
C MET A 308 7.91 0.99 20.55
N TRP A 309 7.94 1.67 19.39
CA TRP A 309 7.19 2.90 19.13
C TRP A 309 5.82 2.61 18.50
N PHE A 310 5.80 1.84 17.39
CA PHE A 310 4.60 1.55 16.60
C PHE A 310 4.02 0.18 16.95
N GLY A 311 2.99 0.15 17.75
CA GLY A 311 2.34 -1.07 18.25
C GLY A 311 2.42 -1.20 19.77
N ASN A 312 3.56 -0.91 20.39
CA ASN A 312 3.77 -1.11 21.82
C ASN A 312 3.55 0.19 22.63
N LYS A 313 4.28 1.27 22.28
CA LYS A 313 4.05 2.58 22.92
C LYS A 313 2.68 3.15 22.55
N VAL A 314 2.32 3.10 21.28
CA VAL A 314 0.99 3.43 20.79
C VAL A 314 0.47 2.26 19.97
N THR A 315 -0.60 1.63 20.43
CA THR A 315 -1.18 0.41 19.87
C THR A 315 -2.37 0.76 18.94
N CYS A 316 -2.63 -0.01 17.89
CA CYS A 316 -3.86 0.12 17.13
C CYS A 316 -5.09 -0.16 18.01
N ALA A 317 -6.20 0.55 17.78
CA ALA A 317 -7.42 0.38 18.57
C ALA A 317 -8.13 -0.95 18.28
N THR A 318 -8.11 -1.38 17.03
CA THR A 318 -8.76 -2.63 16.59
C THR A 318 -7.87 -3.39 15.59
N ALA A 319 -8.23 -4.64 15.34
CA ALA A 319 -7.54 -5.48 14.37
C ALA A 319 -7.66 -4.95 12.92
N GLU A 320 -8.73 -4.23 12.60
CA GLU A 320 -8.92 -3.58 11.30
C GLU A 320 -7.90 -2.46 11.05
N ASP A 321 -7.36 -1.88 12.12
CA ASP A 321 -6.33 -0.82 12.07
C ASP A 321 -4.90 -1.36 12.19
N MET A 322 -4.67 -2.66 12.05
CA MET A 322 -3.38 -3.32 12.27
C MET A 322 -2.22 -2.73 11.43
N TRP A 323 -2.51 -2.06 10.33
CA TRP A 323 -1.48 -1.36 9.55
C TRP A 323 -0.76 -0.25 10.33
N LEU A 324 -1.39 0.28 11.40
CA LEU A 324 -0.75 1.26 12.31
C LEU A 324 0.39 0.63 13.11
N ASN A 325 0.33 -0.67 13.38
CA ASN A 325 1.41 -1.43 13.98
C ASN A 325 2.34 -1.96 12.89
N GLU A 326 1.87 -2.90 12.09
CA GLU A 326 2.67 -3.70 11.15
C GLU A 326 3.15 -2.93 9.91
N GLY A 327 2.30 -2.05 9.36
CA GLY A 327 2.68 -1.22 8.21
C GLY A 327 3.80 -0.23 8.56
N PHE A 328 3.72 0.39 9.74
CA PHE A 328 4.79 1.26 10.25
C PHE A 328 6.05 0.48 10.59
N ALA A 329 5.93 -0.69 11.23
CA ALA A 329 7.09 -1.51 11.55
C ALA A 329 7.77 -2.06 10.28
N GLN A 330 7.01 -2.47 9.28
CA GLN A 330 7.54 -2.88 7.99
C GLN A 330 8.27 -1.73 7.26
N PHE A 331 7.72 -0.51 7.32
CA PHE A 331 8.41 0.68 6.83
C PHE A 331 9.72 0.92 7.59
N CYS A 332 9.71 0.88 8.91
CA CYS A 332 10.89 1.07 9.76
C CYS A 332 11.95 0.01 9.52
N GLY A 333 11.54 -1.27 9.31
CA GLY A 333 12.42 -2.38 8.93
C GLY A 333 13.15 -2.21 7.60
N MET A 334 12.80 -1.17 6.83
CA MET A 334 13.52 -0.72 5.64
C MET A 334 14.19 0.65 5.88
N PHE A 335 13.52 1.55 6.60
CA PHE A 335 13.93 2.94 6.78
C PHE A 335 15.23 3.11 7.57
N TYR A 336 15.53 2.20 8.53
CA TYR A 336 16.81 2.22 9.27
C TYR A 336 18.03 2.19 8.33
N LYS A 337 17.88 1.59 7.14
CA LYS A 337 18.94 1.50 6.13
C LYS A 337 19.40 2.87 5.65
N ALA A 338 18.51 3.87 5.67
CA ALA A 338 18.92 5.25 5.35
C ALA A 338 19.98 5.79 6.30
N GLY A 339 19.93 5.40 7.57
CA GLY A 339 20.93 5.76 8.58
C GLY A 339 22.22 4.95 8.50
N ILE A 340 22.12 3.66 8.24
CA ILE A 340 23.26 2.73 8.34
C ILE A 340 23.94 2.50 6.99
N TYR A 341 23.16 2.25 5.94
CA TYR A 341 23.66 1.90 4.60
C TYR A 341 23.55 3.06 3.60
N GLY A 342 22.91 4.14 4.00
CA GLY A 342 22.72 5.37 3.23
C GLY A 342 21.38 5.47 2.53
N GLU A 343 20.97 6.71 2.27
CA GLU A 343 19.66 7.06 1.70
C GLU A 343 19.37 6.33 0.36
N ALA A 344 20.39 6.14 -0.48
CA ALA A 344 20.22 5.48 -1.77
C ALA A 344 19.75 4.02 -1.63
N THR A 345 20.28 3.28 -0.65
CA THR A 345 19.86 1.89 -0.39
C THR A 345 18.39 1.82 0.03
N PHE A 346 17.99 2.68 0.96
CA PHE A 346 16.58 2.77 1.38
C PHE A 346 15.66 3.12 0.20
N GLN A 347 16.01 4.13 -0.59
CA GLN A 347 15.20 4.58 -1.71
C GLN A 347 15.06 3.51 -2.81
N GLU A 348 16.12 2.76 -3.11
CA GLU A 348 16.09 1.67 -4.09
C GLU A 348 15.13 0.57 -3.66
N GLU A 349 15.28 0.04 -2.44
CA GLU A 349 14.41 -1.02 -1.92
C GLU A 349 12.95 -0.57 -1.79
N MET A 350 12.72 0.65 -1.32
CA MET A 350 11.36 1.20 -1.17
C MET A 350 10.70 1.43 -2.54
N SER A 351 11.42 1.92 -3.53
CA SER A 351 10.92 2.08 -4.89
C SER A 351 10.52 0.73 -5.53
N ASP A 352 11.28 -0.33 -5.27
CA ASP A 352 10.96 -1.69 -5.71
C ASP A 352 9.68 -2.20 -5.01
N LEU A 353 9.53 -1.91 -3.71
CA LEU A 353 8.33 -2.25 -2.96
C LEU A 353 7.10 -1.48 -3.46
N VAL A 354 7.22 -0.17 -3.71
CA VAL A 354 6.16 0.66 -4.29
C VAL A 354 5.71 0.06 -5.62
N SER A 355 6.63 -0.27 -6.53
CA SER A 355 6.32 -0.91 -7.81
C SER A 355 5.60 -2.25 -7.64
N THR A 356 6.03 -3.06 -6.67
CA THR A 356 5.43 -4.37 -6.35
C THR A 356 4.00 -4.20 -5.87
N ILE A 357 3.76 -3.28 -4.94
CA ILE A 357 2.43 -3.04 -4.35
C ILE A 357 1.51 -2.32 -5.34
N THR A 358 2.02 -1.42 -6.17
CA THR A 358 1.24 -0.82 -7.27
C THR A 358 0.69 -1.89 -8.21
N ASN A 359 1.54 -2.85 -8.64
CA ASN A 359 1.10 -3.97 -9.47
C ASN A 359 0.10 -4.89 -8.75
N TRP A 360 0.32 -5.19 -7.47
CA TRP A 360 -0.59 -5.99 -6.66
C TRP A 360 -1.94 -5.30 -6.47
N SER A 361 -1.95 -3.98 -6.22
CA SER A 361 -3.15 -3.15 -6.05
C SER A 361 -3.93 -2.95 -7.34
N ASN A 362 -3.37 -3.25 -8.50
CA ASN A 362 -4.09 -3.20 -9.78
C ASN A 362 -5.08 -4.36 -10.00
N ASN A 363 -5.18 -5.29 -9.05
CA ASN A 363 -6.14 -6.39 -9.08
C ASN A 363 -7.36 -6.04 -8.22
N ASP A 364 -8.56 -6.12 -8.78
CA ASP A 364 -9.84 -5.80 -8.11
C ASP A 364 -10.10 -6.64 -6.85
N ALA A 365 -9.59 -7.87 -6.79
CA ALA A 365 -9.66 -8.70 -5.58
C ALA A 365 -8.90 -8.08 -4.38
N ASN A 366 -8.01 -7.13 -4.61
CA ASN A 366 -7.17 -6.49 -3.60
C ASN A 366 -7.65 -5.07 -3.23
N TRP A 367 -8.82 -4.65 -3.71
CA TRP A 367 -9.40 -3.35 -3.39
C TRP A 367 -10.11 -3.37 -2.04
N ILE A 368 -9.32 -3.23 -0.98
CA ILE A 368 -9.78 -3.22 0.41
C ILE A 368 -9.31 -1.91 1.05
N PRO A 369 -10.17 -1.15 1.76
CA PRO A 369 -9.73 -0.02 2.56
C PRO A 369 -8.73 -0.48 3.62
N LEU A 370 -7.69 0.31 3.89
CA LEU A 370 -6.62 -0.11 4.80
C LEU A 370 -7.06 -0.12 6.27
N ASN A 371 -8.06 0.69 6.63
CA ASN A 371 -8.69 0.73 7.95
C ASN A 371 -9.88 -0.24 8.12
N GLN A 372 -10.11 -1.14 7.17
CA GLN A 372 -11.21 -2.10 7.18
C GLN A 372 -10.72 -3.46 6.67
N ILE A 373 -9.53 -3.85 7.09
CA ILE A 373 -8.97 -5.15 6.72
C ILE A 373 -9.83 -6.25 7.33
N PRO A 374 -10.29 -7.24 6.55
CA PRO A 374 -11.00 -8.40 7.09
C PRO A 374 -10.15 -9.14 8.13
N LEU A 375 -10.77 -9.64 9.19
CA LEU A 375 -10.06 -10.29 10.29
C LEU A 375 -9.17 -11.46 9.84
N ASP A 376 -9.59 -12.22 8.84
CA ASP A 376 -8.80 -13.31 8.26
C ASP A 376 -7.59 -12.82 7.42
N MET A 377 -7.45 -11.50 7.23
CA MET A 377 -6.35 -10.84 6.53
C MET A 377 -5.53 -9.89 7.44
N THR A 378 -5.80 -9.82 8.74
CA THR A 378 -5.13 -8.90 9.68
C THR A 378 -3.59 -9.01 9.62
N TYR A 379 -3.07 -10.18 9.35
CA TYR A 379 -1.63 -10.46 9.19
C TYR A 379 -1.26 -10.86 7.76
N ASP A 380 -2.02 -10.38 6.73
CA ASP A 380 -1.64 -10.58 5.34
C ASP A 380 -0.46 -9.69 4.98
N THR A 381 0.63 -10.32 4.54
CA THR A 381 1.90 -9.65 4.23
C THR A 381 1.73 -8.51 3.22
N LYS A 382 0.90 -8.69 2.19
CA LYS A 382 0.72 -7.66 1.17
C LYS A 382 -0.30 -6.61 1.54
N ALA A 383 -1.43 -7.03 2.09
CA ALA A 383 -2.53 -6.12 2.40
C ALA A 383 -2.23 -5.19 3.57
N VAL A 384 -1.50 -5.65 4.59
CA VAL A 384 -1.25 -4.93 5.83
C VAL A 384 0.20 -4.46 5.95
N TYR A 385 1.18 -5.37 5.83
CA TYR A 385 2.60 -5.06 6.02
C TYR A 385 3.17 -4.22 4.86
N GLU A 386 3.26 -4.82 3.67
CA GLU A 386 3.91 -4.19 2.52
C GLU A 386 3.13 -2.96 2.01
N ARG A 387 1.80 -3.08 1.86
CA ARG A 387 0.96 -1.94 1.47
C ARG A 387 0.95 -0.86 2.53
N GLY A 388 0.88 -1.23 3.81
CA GLY A 388 1.00 -0.31 4.93
C GLY A 388 2.32 0.47 4.88
N ALA A 389 3.46 -0.22 4.68
CA ALA A 389 4.78 0.41 4.54
C ALA A 389 4.85 1.39 3.36
N VAL A 390 4.28 1.02 2.22
CA VAL A 390 4.21 1.92 1.04
C VAL A 390 3.35 3.15 1.34
N ILE A 391 2.25 3.01 2.08
CA ILE A 391 1.40 4.14 2.46
C ILE A 391 2.09 5.03 3.50
N VAL A 392 2.84 4.47 4.46
CA VAL A 392 3.67 5.24 5.39
C VAL A 392 4.77 6.02 4.64
N ASN A 393 5.44 5.39 3.68
CA ASN A 393 6.40 6.07 2.81
C ASN A 393 5.75 7.20 2.00
N THR A 394 4.55 6.94 1.44
CA THR A 394 3.75 7.97 0.76
C THR A 394 3.41 9.12 1.72
N LEU A 395 3.01 8.84 2.96
CA LEU A 395 2.72 9.84 4.00
C LEU A 395 3.96 10.69 4.32
N MET A 396 5.11 10.04 4.49
CA MET A 396 6.37 10.75 4.75
C MET A 396 6.73 11.71 3.60
N ASN A 397 6.59 11.30 2.35
CA ASN A 397 6.87 12.14 1.20
C ASN A 397 5.77 13.20 0.96
N TYR A 398 4.51 12.92 1.30
CA TYR A 398 3.40 13.86 1.25
C TYR A 398 3.54 15.01 2.27
N LEU A 399 4.03 14.73 3.46
CA LEU A 399 4.29 15.73 4.52
C LEU A 399 5.65 16.41 4.32
N GLY A 400 6.59 15.75 3.69
CA GLY A 400 8.02 16.03 3.76
C GLY A 400 8.64 15.39 5.02
N ARG A 401 9.83 14.80 4.86
CA ARG A 401 10.49 13.98 5.91
C ARG A 401 10.63 14.70 7.26
N GLU A 402 11.08 15.94 7.25
CA GLU A 402 11.28 16.69 8.50
C GLU A 402 9.97 16.87 9.28
N LYS A 403 8.89 17.24 8.57
CA LYS A 403 7.57 17.43 9.18
C LYS A 403 6.97 16.11 9.65
N PHE A 404 7.13 15.04 8.88
CA PHE A 404 6.72 13.69 9.28
C PHE A 404 7.37 13.29 10.61
N LEU A 405 8.68 13.41 10.74
CA LEU A 405 9.40 13.06 11.96
C LEU A 405 9.01 13.97 13.14
N GLU A 406 8.83 15.27 12.92
CA GLU A 406 8.34 16.19 13.95
C GLU A 406 6.96 15.76 14.49
N LEU A 407 6.04 15.44 13.57
CA LEU A 407 4.67 15.02 13.94
C LEU A 407 4.66 13.69 14.69
N PHE A 408 5.46 12.70 14.27
CA PHE A 408 5.48 11.41 14.96
C PHE A 408 6.17 11.46 16.32
N ARG A 409 7.18 12.32 16.54
CA ARG A 409 7.71 12.58 17.90
C ARG A 409 6.61 13.15 18.80
N ALA A 410 5.86 14.14 18.32
CA ALA A 410 4.75 14.73 19.08
C ALA A 410 3.61 13.72 19.31
N TYR A 411 3.33 12.83 18.33
CA TYR A 411 2.35 11.78 18.44
C TYR A 411 2.69 10.80 19.58
N PHE A 412 3.92 10.33 19.64
CA PHE A 412 4.37 9.43 20.69
C PHE A 412 4.45 10.07 22.08
N GLU A 413 4.70 11.37 22.16
CA GLU A 413 4.69 12.12 23.43
C GLU A 413 3.27 12.32 23.96
N GLN A 414 2.30 12.60 23.05
CA GLN A 414 0.93 12.93 23.46
C GLN A 414 0.05 11.70 23.70
N HIS A 415 0.37 10.57 23.07
CA HIS A 415 -0.45 9.35 23.11
C HIS A 415 0.28 8.15 23.72
N GLU A 416 1.26 8.39 24.57
CA GLU A 416 2.05 7.36 25.24
C GLU A 416 1.15 6.35 25.96
N TYR A 417 1.34 5.07 25.65
CA TYR A 417 0.59 3.91 26.16
C TYR A 417 -0.93 3.94 25.91
N GLN A 418 -1.37 4.67 24.88
CA GLN A 418 -2.76 4.70 24.44
C GLN A 418 -2.98 3.83 23.20
N THR A 419 -4.25 3.63 22.83
CA THR A 419 -4.66 3.05 21.55
C THR A 419 -5.13 4.15 20.58
N MET A 420 -4.91 3.92 19.29
CA MET A 420 -5.27 4.89 18.26
C MET A 420 -5.89 4.19 17.04
N SER A 421 -6.98 4.76 16.51
CA SER A 421 -7.53 4.34 15.21
C SER A 421 -6.94 5.15 14.06
N SER A 422 -7.19 4.71 12.82
CA SER A 422 -6.82 5.45 11.62
C SER A 422 -7.44 6.85 11.57
N GLU A 423 -8.69 7.00 12.04
CA GLU A 423 -9.38 8.29 12.12
C GLU A 423 -8.72 9.23 13.15
N GLN A 424 -8.34 8.69 14.31
CA GLN A 424 -7.66 9.46 15.35
C GLN A 424 -6.27 9.92 14.89
N LEU A 425 -5.53 9.06 14.18
CA LEU A 425 -4.25 9.47 13.57
C LEU A 425 -4.44 10.58 12.54
N ARG A 426 -5.45 10.46 11.64
CA ARG A 426 -5.81 11.54 10.70
C ARG A 426 -6.09 12.85 11.44
N ASP A 427 -6.92 12.80 12.48
CA ASP A 427 -7.33 13.98 13.24
C ASP A 427 -6.14 14.62 13.97
N PHE A 428 -5.26 13.81 14.56
CA PHE A 428 -4.01 14.27 15.16
C PHE A 428 -3.11 14.97 14.12
N LEU A 429 -2.87 14.33 12.97
CA LEU A 429 -2.04 14.92 11.92
C LEU A 429 -2.66 16.20 11.36
N SER A 430 -3.98 16.25 11.17
CA SER A 430 -4.70 17.45 10.71
C SER A 430 -4.62 18.62 11.71
N ALA A 431 -4.67 18.31 13.01
CA ALA A 431 -4.61 19.33 14.06
C ALA A 431 -3.21 19.94 14.24
N ASN A 432 -2.16 19.21 13.85
CA ASN A 432 -0.75 19.60 14.06
C ASN A 432 -0.02 19.93 12.74
N ASN A 433 -0.77 20.20 11.66
CA ASN A 433 -0.26 20.51 10.34
C ASN A 433 -1.01 21.72 9.76
N ASP A 434 -0.41 22.40 8.76
CA ASP A 434 -0.99 23.60 8.13
C ASP A 434 -2.13 23.28 7.15
N PHE A 435 -2.34 22.01 6.81
CA PHE A 435 -3.40 21.56 5.91
C PHE A 435 -4.08 20.30 6.44
N PRO A 436 -5.39 20.10 6.14
CA PRO A 436 -6.14 18.93 6.58
C PRO A 436 -5.63 17.65 5.88
N MET A 437 -5.59 16.56 6.63
CA MET A 437 -5.15 15.27 6.12
C MET A 437 -6.29 14.42 5.54
N ASP A 438 -7.52 14.93 5.53
CA ASP A 438 -8.69 14.20 5.01
C ASP A 438 -8.49 13.68 3.59
N ASP A 439 -7.92 14.52 2.70
CA ASP A 439 -7.68 14.12 1.30
C ASP A 439 -6.66 12.99 1.19
N PHE A 440 -5.61 12.99 2.01
CA PHE A 440 -4.65 11.89 2.09
C PHE A 440 -5.33 10.60 2.58
N PHE A 441 -5.99 10.64 3.75
CA PHE A 441 -6.59 9.44 4.35
C PHE A 441 -7.74 8.90 3.50
N ASN A 442 -8.57 9.76 2.92
CA ASN A 442 -9.61 9.33 1.98
C ASN A 442 -9.03 8.70 0.72
N THR A 443 -7.88 9.16 0.24
CA THR A 443 -7.25 8.63 -0.97
C THR A 443 -6.59 7.27 -0.73
N TYR A 444 -5.87 7.10 0.40
CA TYR A 444 -4.96 5.99 0.60
C TYR A 444 -5.40 4.97 1.66
N VAL A 445 -6.23 5.40 2.64
CA VAL A 445 -6.59 4.58 3.81
C VAL A 445 -8.05 4.16 3.78
N PHE A 446 -8.98 5.12 3.61
CA PHE A 446 -10.42 4.89 3.76
C PHE A 446 -11.13 4.47 2.47
N THR A 447 -10.49 4.60 1.32
CA THR A 447 -11.06 4.23 0.02
C THR A 447 -10.33 3.02 -0.56
N PRO A 448 -11.05 2.01 -1.09
CA PRO A 448 -10.43 0.85 -1.71
C PRO A 448 -9.72 1.21 -3.01
N GLY A 449 -8.59 0.56 -3.29
CA GLY A 449 -7.82 0.78 -4.52
C GLY A 449 -6.66 1.75 -4.34
N MET A 450 -6.38 2.57 -5.35
CA MET A 450 -5.25 3.51 -5.36
C MET A 450 -5.50 4.70 -6.29
N PRO A 451 -4.89 5.88 -6.03
CA PRO A 451 -4.96 7.00 -6.96
C PRO A 451 -4.16 6.73 -8.23
N HIS A 452 -4.45 7.48 -9.27
CA HIS A 452 -3.65 7.58 -10.49
C HIS A 452 -3.46 9.04 -10.85
N TYR A 453 -2.22 9.42 -11.09
CA TYR A 453 -1.79 10.78 -11.41
C TYR A 453 -1.27 10.85 -12.85
N ASP A 454 -1.94 11.65 -13.69
CA ASP A 454 -1.50 11.98 -15.05
C ASP A 454 -1.15 13.47 -15.09
N LEU A 455 0.15 13.77 -14.96
CA LEU A 455 0.67 15.13 -14.94
C LEU A 455 1.06 15.60 -16.34
N GLN A 456 0.64 16.81 -16.67
CA GLN A 456 0.92 17.44 -17.96
C GLN A 456 1.61 18.79 -17.75
N LEU A 457 2.70 19.02 -18.48
CA LEU A 457 3.26 20.35 -18.71
C LEU A 457 2.43 21.05 -19.78
N ALA A 458 1.46 21.88 -19.35
CA ALA A 458 0.44 22.45 -20.23
C ALA A 458 0.97 23.64 -21.05
N GLU A 459 1.79 24.50 -20.41
CA GLU A 459 2.36 25.70 -21.05
C GLU A 459 3.65 26.11 -20.34
N VAL A 460 4.59 26.67 -21.06
CA VAL A 460 5.80 27.30 -20.52
C VAL A 460 5.87 28.75 -21.00
N THR A 461 5.84 29.67 -20.07
CA THR A 461 5.89 31.12 -20.34
C THR A 461 7.24 31.69 -19.94
N ASP A 462 7.94 32.35 -20.84
CA ASP A 462 9.17 33.11 -20.51
C ASP A 462 8.79 34.43 -19.82
N LEU A 463 9.05 34.53 -18.52
CA LEU A 463 8.82 35.73 -17.70
C LEU A 463 9.97 36.76 -17.86
N GLN A 464 10.96 36.49 -18.74
CA GLN A 464 12.19 37.23 -18.97
C GLN A 464 13.22 37.07 -17.81
N ASN A 465 14.43 37.58 -18.05
CA ASN A 465 15.55 37.48 -17.08
C ASN A 465 15.95 36.05 -16.68
N GLY A 466 15.65 35.05 -17.52
CA GLY A 466 15.97 33.66 -17.28
C GLY A 466 14.99 32.95 -16.30
N ILE A 467 13.83 33.58 -16.03
CA ILE A 467 12.77 32.98 -15.24
C ILE A 467 11.66 32.49 -16.16
N PHE A 468 11.18 31.29 -15.92
CA PHE A 468 10.11 30.63 -16.68
C PHE A 468 9.00 30.20 -15.73
N GLU A 469 7.76 30.36 -16.17
CA GLU A 469 6.61 29.79 -15.50
C GLU A 469 6.16 28.52 -16.23
N ALA A 470 6.12 27.41 -15.48
CA ALA A 470 5.56 26.14 -15.90
C ALA A 470 4.11 26.03 -15.43
N SER A 471 3.16 26.09 -16.34
CA SER A 471 1.75 25.76 -16.07
C SER A 471 1.56 24.26 -16.10
N LEU A 472 1.12 23.69 -14.99
CA LEU A 472 0.92 22.25 -14.79
C LEU A 472 -0.56 21.93 -14.72
N LYS A 473 -0.94 20.75 -15.24
CA LYS A 473 -2.28 20.19 -15.11
C LYS A 473 -2.19 18.74 -14.64
N MET A 474 -2.82 18.45 -13.53
CA MET A 474 -2.98 17.10 -12.98
C MET A 474 -4.37 16.57 -13.33
N ASN A 475 -4.44 15.44 -14.02
CA ASN A 475 -5.66 14.67 -14.15
C ASN A 475 -5.62 13.55 -13.09
N TYR A 476 -6.68 13.46 -12.31
CA TYR A 476 -6.80 12.48 -11.23
C TYR A 476 -7.86 11.43 -11.61
N LYS A 477 -7.54 10.17 -11.37
CA LYS A 477 -8.49 9.05 -11.34
C LYS A 477 -8.25 8.25 -10.06
N HIS A 478 -9.22 7.47 -9.64
CA HIS A 478 -9.03 6.49 -8.57
C HIS A 478 -9.34 5.10 -9.11
N ILE A 479 -8.36 4.21 -9.10
CA ILE A 479 -8.52 2.80 -9.48
C ILE A 479 -9.23 2.10 -8.32
N GLY A 480 -10.34 1.43 -8.60
CA GLY A 480 -11.11 0.70 -7.59
C GLY A 480 -12.23 1.48 -6.93
N SER A 481 -12.37 2.78 -7.21
CA SER A 481 -13.40 3.62 -6.60
C SER A 481 -13.81 4.76 -7.53
N ALA A 482 -15.00 5.33 -7.28
CA ALA A 482 -15.46 6.58 -7.89
C ALA A 482 -15.02 7.83 -7.09
N TYR A 483 -14.18 7.69 -6.08
CA TYR A 483 -13.69 8.80 -5.28
C TYR A 483 -12.89 9.78 -6.15
N VAL A 484 -13.10 11.07 -5.93
CA VAL A 484 -12.35 12.16 -6.56
C VAL A 484 -11.70 12.99 -5.48
N CYS A 485 -10.37 12.99 -5.43
CA CYS A 485 -9.62 13.80 -4.49
C CYS A 485 -9.75 15.28 -4.87
N PRO A 486 -10.29 16.14 -3.98
CA PRO A 486 -10.48 17.55 -4.30
C PRO A 486 -9.18 18.35 -4.37
N ASN A 487 -8.18 18.00 -3.54
CA ASN A 487 -6.90 18.69 -3.49
C ASN A 487 -5.77 17.66 -3.57
N VAL A 488 -5.21 17.49 -4.78
CA VAL A 488 -4.10 16.58 -5.01
C VAL A 488 -2.79 17.24 -4.60
N ARG A 489 -2.00 16.57 -3.77
CA ARG A 489 -0.61 16.93 -3.48
C ARG A 489 0.29 15.84 -4.02
N ALA A 490 1.28 16.21 -4.81
CA ALA A 490 2.21 15.25 -5.42
C ALA A 490 3.62 15.83 -5.53
N GLU A 491 4.62 14.95 -5.48
CA GLU A 491 5.97 15.31 -5.86
C GLU A 491 6.03 15.50 -7.37
N VAL A 492 6.57 16.62 -7.82
CA VAL A 492 6.71 16.97 -9.24
C VAL A 492 8.18 17.24 -9.55
N THR A 493 8.72 16.51 -10.53
CA THR A 493 10.06 16.75 -11.06
C THR A 493 9.95 17.37 -12.46
N LEU A 494 10.55 18.56 -12.62
CA LEU A 494 10.62 19.26 -13.88
C LEU A 494 12.02 19.12 -14.47
N PHE A 495 12.10 18.79 -15.76
CA PHE A 495 13.34 18.65 -16.51
C PHE A 495 13.52 19.78 -17.49
N GLY A 496 14.72 20.33 -17.57
CA GLY A 496 15.16 21.26 -18.59
C GLY A 496 16.11 20.62 -19.57
N GLU A 497 16.54 21.40 -20.56
CA GLU A 497 17.61 20.99 -21.47
C GLU A 497 18.90 20.67 -20.68
N ASN A 498 19.74 19.80 -21.24
CA ASN A 498 21.02 19.37 -20.67
C ASN A 498 20.93 18.62 -19.31
N GLY A 499 19.80 17.97 -19.02
CA GLY A 499 19.62 17.12 -17.83
C GLY A 499 19.44 17.89 -16.52
N ARG A 500 19.29 19.21 -16.55
CA ARG A 500 18.91 19.99 -15.37
C ARG A 500 17.52 19.57 -14.91
N SER A 501 17.33 19.35 -13.61
CA SER A 501 16.04 19.02 -13.04
C SER A 501 15.84 19.68 -11.68
N GLU A 502 14.57 19.88 -11.31
CA GLU A 502 14.16 20.34 -10.00
C GLU A 502 12.93 19.57 -9.55
N THR A 503 12.93 19.12 -8.29
CA THR A 503 11.83 18.37 -7.68
C THR A 503 11.19 19.20 -6.57
N ARG A 504 9.88 19.31 -6.58
CA ARG A 504 9.08 20.03 -5.56
C ARG A 504 7.84 19.23 -5.19
N LEU A 505 7.41 19.37 -3.96
CA LEU A 505 6.07 18.99 -3.54
C LEU A 505 5.09 20.09 -3.95
N VAL A 506 4.04 19.73 -4.67
CA VAL A 506 3.14 20.68 -5.35
C VAL A 506 1.69 20.37 -5.01
N ASP A 507 0.95 21.41 -4.64
CA ASP A 507 -0.49 21.36 -4.41
C ASP A 507 -1.25 21.75 -5.69
N PHE A 508 -2.20 20.90 -6.10
CA PHE A 508 -3.11 21.16 -7.19
C PHE A 508 -4.50 21.47 -6.65
N SER A 509 -5.08 22.57 -7.10
CA SER A 509 -6.44 22.96 -6.73
C SER A 509 -7.50 22.04 -7.34
N GLU A 510 -8.77 22.20 -6.96
CA GLU A 510 -9.92 21.40 -7.45
C GLU A 510 -10.02 21.27 -8.98
N ASN A 511 -9.47 22.23 -9.75
CA ASN A 511 -9.43 22.16 -11.20
C ASN A 511 -8.18 21.45 -11.75
N GLY A 512 -7.35 20.90 -10.88
CA GLY A 512 -6.11 20.20 -11.20
C GLY A 512 -5.01 21.07 -11.78
N LYS A 513 -5.06 22.40 -11.63
CA LYS A 513 -4.08 23.31 -12.23
C LYS A 513 -3.25 24.02 -11.18
N THR A 514 -1.99 24.24 -11.53
CA THR A 514 -1.05 25.06 -10.75
C THR A 514 0.02 25.65 -11.69
N ALA A 515 0.84 26.56 -11.18
CA ALA A 515 1.98 27.11 -11.92
C ALA A 515 3.20 27.22 -10.99
N ILE A 516 4.38 26.98 -11.55
CA ILE A 516 5.66 26.98 -10.84
C ILE A 516 6.64 27.87 -11.60
N GLU A 517 7.31 28.78 -10.88
CA GLU A 517 8.42 29.56 -11.43
C GLU A 517 9.75 28.78 -11.29
N LEU A 518 10.56 28.80 -12.35
CA LEU A 518 11.85 28.12 -12.48
C LEU A 518 12.89 29.07 -13.07
N ASP A 519 14.15 28.87 -12.72
CA ASP A 519 15.28 29.60 -13.31
C ASP A 519 15.90 28.86 -14.54
N PHE A 520 15.12 27.98 -15.12
CA PHE A 520 15.41 27.29 -16.38
C PHE A 520 14.12 26.99 -17.16
N GLN A 521 14.21 26.83 -18.46
CA GLN A 521 13.08 26.45 -19.30
C GLN A 521 12.81 24.95 -19.15
N PRO A 522 11.64 24.55 -18.58
CA PRO A 522 11.28 23.14 -18.50
C PRO A 522 10.81 22.60 -19.86
N ILE A 523 11.20 21.34 -20.14
CA ILE A 523 10.81 20.60 -21.35
C ILE A 523 9.92 19.40 -21.03
N ALA A 524 9.91 18.93 -19.79
CA ALA A 524 9.07 17.85 -19.29
C ALA A 524 8.78 18.03 -17.79
N ALA A 525 7.67 17.46 -17.35
CA ALA A 525 7.28 17.39 -15.92
C ALA A 525 6.70 16.01 -15.63
N PHE A 526 7.10 15.41 -14.52
CA PHE A 526 6.66 14.09 -14.08
C PHE A 526 6.18 14.16 -12.64
N ALA A 527 5.04 13.53 -12.37
CA ALA A 527 4.62 13.24 -11.02
C ALA A 527 5.37 11.99 -10.54
N ASP A 528 5.82 12.02 -9.28
CA ASP A 528 6.50 10.92 -8.62
C ASP A 528 7.64 10.28 -9.44
N TYR A 529 8.57 11.12 -9.87
CA TYR A 529 9.71 10.66 -10.68
C TYR A 529 10.55 9.59 -9.98
N TYR A 530 10.62 9.61 -8.66
CA TYR A 530 11.43 8.70 -7.86
C TYR A 530 10.65 7.50 -7.31
N ASN A 531 9.40 7.31 -7.71
CA ASN A 531 8.54 6.21 -7.31
C ASN A 531 8.41 6.08 -5.78
N ARG A 532 7.99 7.17 -5.14
CA ARG A 532 7.87 7.32 -3.68
C ARG A 532 6.43 7.26 -3.18
N PHE A 533 5.47 7.39 -4.08
CA PHE A 533 4.04 7.40 -3.80
C PHE A 533 3.39 6.12 -4.31
N LEU A 534 2.37 5.64 -3.61
CA LEU A 534 1.46 4.67 -4.20
C LEU A 534 0.60 5.40 -5.23
N ASP A 535 0.87 5.18 -6.50
CA ASP A 535 0.04 5.71 -7.58
C ASP A 535 -0.21 4.63 -8.65
N GLY A 536 -1.22 4.86 -9.50
CA GLY A 536 -1.66 3.89 -10.52
C GLY A 536 -0.74 3.83 -11.74
N LYS A 537 0.58 3.94 -11.57
CA LYS A 537 1.57 3.75 -12.60
C LYS A 537 2.84 3.09 -12.07
N THR A 538 3.63 2.51 -12.98
CA THR A 538 4.96 2.00 -12.69
C THR A 538 5.97 2.65 -13.63
N ASP A 539 7.16 2.98 -13.12
CA ASP A 539 8.12 3.81 -13.81
C ASP A 539 9.49 3.13 -13.95
N GLY A 540 10.15 3.41 -15.06
CA GLY A 540 11.53 3.03 -15.29
C GLY A 540 12.36 4.23 -15.79
N ASN A 541 13.44 4.57 -15.08
CA ASN A 541 14.37 5.64 -15.43
C ASN A 541 15.70 5.07 -15.83
N PHE A 542 16.20 5.39 -17.02
CA PHE A 542 17.42 4.82 -17.58
C PHE A 542 18.31 5.91 -18.16
N MET A 543 19.59 5.90 -17.78
CA MET A 543 20.62 6.67 -18.49
C MET A 543 21.37 5.70 -19.41
N LEU A 544 21.03 5.73 -20.69
CA LEU A 544 21.61 4.87 -21.71
C LEU A 544 22.92 5.49 -22.19
N THR A 545 24.04 4.79 -22.06
CA THR A 545 25.39 5.27 -22.42
C THR A 545 26.14 4.32 -23.36
N THR A 546 25.60 3.11 -23.55
CA THR A 546 26.21 2.06 -24.37
C THR A 546 25.15 1.30 -25.15
N THR A 547 25.58 0.56 -26.19
CA THR A 547 24.69 -0.38 -26.87
C THR A 547 24.19 -1.47 -25.90
N GLY A 548 22.94 -1.89 -26.06
CA GLY A 548 22.32 -2.90 -25.19
C GLY A 548 20.80 -2.77 -25.16
N LYS A 549 20.20 -3.48 -24.22
CA LYS A 549 18.74 -3.52 -24.06
C LYS A 549 18.37 -3.15 -22.63
N THR A 550 17.32 -2.37 -22.51
CA THR A 550 16.64 -2.12 -21.24
C THR A 550 15.13 -2.30 -21.44
N SER A 551 14.39 -2.61 -20.38
CA SER A 551 12.95 -2.83 -20.49
C SER A 551 12.21 -2.45 -19.23
N HIS A 552 10.97 -1.98 -19.41
CA HIS A 552 10.02 -1.75 -18.34
C HIS A 552 8.59 -2.00 -18.88
N ALA A 553 7.76 -2.71 -18.12
CA ALA A 553 6.32 -2.84 -18.36
C ALA A 553 5.93 -3.20 -19.82
N ASN A 554 6.48 -4.30 -20.34
CA ASN A 554 6.23 -4.77 -21.73
C ASN A 554 6.75 -3.85 -22.85
N PHE A 555 7.50 -2.81 -22.51
CA PHE A 555 8.29 -2.04 -23.46
C PHE A 555 9.78 -2.35 -23.29
N GLN A 556 10.50 -2.46 -24.42
CA GLN A 556 11.94 -2.65 -24.45
C GLN A 556 12.58 -1.64 -25.40
N ALA A 557 13.61 -0.93 -24.93
CA ALA A 557 14.49 -0.12 -25.77
C ALA A 557 15.78 -0.90 -26.09
N GLU A 558 16.15 -0.97 -27.36
CA GLU A 558 17.39 -1.57 -27.85
C GLU A 558 18.26 -0.47 -28.48
N VAL A 559 19.40 -0.18 -27.85
CA VAL A 559 20.37 0.81 -28.33
C VAL A 559 21.29 0.16 -29.35
N ASN A 560 21.14 0.50 -30.62
CA ASN A 560 21.96 0.01 -31.72
C ASN A 560 23.26 0.82 -31.85
N ALA A 561 23.17 2.15 -31.68
CA ALA A 561 24.30 3.06 -31.66
C ALA A 561 24.03 4.27 -30.76
N ILE A 562 25.05 4.79 -30.11
CA ILE A 562 24.94 5.97 -29.26
C ILE A 562 26.33 6.67 -29.20
N THR A 563 26.34 7.99 -29.32
CA THR A 563 27.60 8.80 -29.31
C THR A 563 27.87 9.49 -27.99
N ASP A 564 26.82 9.74 -27.18
CA ASP A 564 26.90 10.31 -25.83
C ASP A 564 25.97 9.52 -24.92
N SER A 565 24.91 10.12 -24.41
CA SER A 565 23.91 9.49 -23.55
C SER A 565 22.50 9.85 -23.96
N THR A 566 21.54 9.03 -23.51
CA THR A 566 20.11 9.27 -23.64
C THR A 566 19.44 9.07 -22.29
N LEU A 567 18.73 10.07 -21.81
CA LEU A 567 17.78 9.89 -20.70
C LEU A 567 16.48 9.30 -21.27
N LEU A 568 16.14 8.12 -20.80
CA LEU A 568 14.91 7.41 -21.15
C LEU A 568 14.06 7.18 -19.89
N ARG A 569 12.84 7.73 -19.87
CA ARG A 569 11.85 7.40 -18.87
C ARG A 569 10.67 6.67 -19.53
N ILE A 570 10.18 5.63 -18.88
CA ILE A 570 9.04 4.85 -19.33
C ILE A 570 8.04 4.83 -18.18
N GLU A 571 6.91 5.49 -18.34
CA GLU A 571 5.77 5.39 -17.43
C GLU A 571 4.75 4.41 -18.03
N ASN A 572 4.34 3.42 -17.25
CA ASN A 572 3.24 2.53 -17.59
C ASN A 572 2.04 2.88 -16.68
N HIS A 573 1.07 3.57 -17.25
CA HIS A 573 -0.16 3.93 -16.56
C HIS A 573 -1.10 2.73 -16.50
N LEU A 574 -1.59 2.38 -15.31
CA LEU A 574 -2.48 1.22 -15.07
C LEU A 574 -3.97 1.57 -15.25
N VAL A 575 -4.23 2.52 -16.10
CA VAL A 575 -5.56 2.97 -16.55
C VAL A 575 -5.51 3.25 -18.03
N GLY A 576 -6.65 3.24 -18.70
CA GLY A 576 -6.73 3.73 -20.09
C GLY A 576 -6.52 5.23 -20.19
N PRO A 577 -6.12 5.73 -21.37
CA PRO A 577 -6.05 7.16 -21.64
C PRO A 577 -7.35 7.89 -21.29
N ASN A 578 -7.25 9.22 -21.10
CA ASN A 578 -8.41 10.04 -20.73
C ASN A 578 -9.39 10.29 -21.90
N ASP A 579 -8.96 10.06 -23.13
CA ASP A 579 -9.69 10.30 -24.36
C ASP A 579 -9.69 9.07 -25.29
N ASP A 580 -10.86 8.71 -25.73
CA ASP A 580 -11.04 7.70 -26.79
C ASP A 580 -10.81 8.38 -28.15
N PRO A 581 -10.05 7.77 -29.09
CA PRO A 581 -9.84 8.30 -30.43
C PRO A 581 -11.12 8.50 -31.25
N GLU A 582 -12.30 8.03 -30.80
CA GLU A 582 -13.59 8.09 -31.50
C GLU A 582 -13.51 7.59 -32.98
N ILE A 583 -12.58 6.66 -33.21
CA ILE A 583 -12.42 6.05 -34.55
C ILE A 583 -13.32 4.81 -34.62
N PRO A 584 -14.30 4.77 -35.51
CA PRO A 584 -15.19 3.61 -35.63
C PRO A 584 -14.42 2.31 -35.85
N ALA A 585 -14.83 1.26 -35.17
CA ALA A 585 -14.22 -0.07 -35.21
C ALA A 585 -12.79 -0.18 -34.61
N LEU A 586 -12.29 0.86 -33.97
CA LEU A 586 -11.04 0.84 -33.25
C LEU A 586 -11.33 0.87 -31.73
N THR A 587 -10.85 -0.10 -31.00
CA THR A 587 -10.94 -0.17 -29.54
C THR A 587 -9.55 0.04 -28.93
N ILE A 588 -9.40 1.05 -28.09
CA ILE A 588 -8.17 1.36 -27.36
C ILE A 588 -8.19 0.68 -25.99
N SER A 589 -7.00 0.34 -25.43
CA SER A 589 -6.93 -0.23 -24.09
C SER A 589 -7.50 0.72 -23.04
N THR A 590 -8.35 0.19 -22.17
CA THR A 590 -8.91 0.87 -21.00
C THR A 590 -8.12 0.60 -19.73
N LYS A 591 -7.08 -0.26 -19.81
CA LYS A 591 -6.32 -0.75 -18.67
C LYS A 591 -4.92 -0.22 -18.57
N HIS A 592 -4.30 0.12 -19.69
CA HIS A 592 -2.96 0.70 -19.66
C HIS A 592 -2.58 1.44 -20.95
N TYR A 593 -1.62 2.33 -20.80
CA TYR A 593 -0.87 2.98 -21.88
C TYR A 593 0.51 3.37 -21.35
N TRP A 594 1.46 3.62 -22.25
CA TRP A 594 2.78 4.12 -21.88
C TRP A 594 2.89 5.61 -22.21
N ASN A 595 3.50 6.38 -21.28
CA ASN A 595 4.10 7.67 -21.59
C ASN A 595 5.62 7.47 -21.63
N ILE A 596 6.24 7.79 -22.74
CA ILE A 596 7.69 7.63 -22.94
C ILE A 596 8.31 8.98 -23.12
N PHE A 597 9.32 9.31 -22.32
CA PHE A 597 10.17 10.48 -22.48
C PHE A 597 11.57 10.06 -22.85
N ARG A 598 12.08 10.64 -23.94
CA ARG A 598 13.43 10.42 -24.46
C ARG A 598 14.11 11.74 -24.69
N GLN A 599 15.27 11.92 -24.10
CA GLN A 599 16.14 13.08 -24.32
C GLN A 599 17.54 12.60 -24.69
N ASP A 600 17.93 12.83 -25.95
CA ASP A 600 19.24 12.47 -26.47
C ASP A 600 20.21 13.63 -26.27
N TYR A 601 21.36 13.36 -25.66
CA TYR A 601 22.46 14.34 -25.51
C TYR A 601 23.51 14.25 -26.63
N GLY A 602 23.33 13.28 -27.53
CA GLY A 602 24.11 13.07 -28.75
C GLY A 602 23.25 12.34 -29.79
N GLU A 603 23.92 11.80 -30.84
CA GLU A 603 23.24 10.94 -31.79
C GLU A 603 22.97 9.56 -31.18
N ALA A 604 21.73 9.08 -31.26
CA ALA A 604 21.33 7.78 -30.76
C ALA A 604 20.37 7.09 -31.73
N ASP A 605 20.67 5.82 -32.04
CA ASP A 605 19.80 4.91 -32.78
C ASP A 605 19.23 3.90 -31.79
N ILE A 606 17.95 4.06 -31.44
CA ILE A 606 17.27 3.28 -30.42
C ILE A 606 15.95 2.75 -30.96
N LYS A 607 15.82 1.44 -31.01
CA LYS A 607 14.60 0.73 -31.40
C LYS A 607 13.70 0.45 -30.20
N GLY A 608 12.42 0.77 -30.31
CA GLY A 608 11.38 0.41 -29.35
C GLY A 608 10.71 -0.91 -29.71
N THR A 609 10.44 -1.74 -28.74
CA THR A 609 9.63 -2.95 -28.87
C THR A 609 8.48 -2.90 -27.88
N PHE A 610 7.24 -2.82 -28.38
CA PHE A 610 6.00 -2.83 -27.59
C PHE A 610 5.42 -4.24 -27.66
N THR A 611 5.18 -4.86 -26.52
CA THR A 611 4.68 -6.24 -26.44
C THR A 611 3.22 -6.21 -25.97
N TYR A 612 2.33 -6.88 -26.70
CA TYR A 612 0.96 -7.13 -26.28
C TYR A 612 0.70 -8.60 -26.03
N SER A 613 -0.20 -8.91 -25.11
CA SER A 613 -0.66 -10.28 -24.91
C SER A 613 -2.11 -10.29 -24.39
N LYS A 614 -2.86 -11.33 -24.76
CA LYS A 614 -4.23 -11.55 -24.29
C LYS A 614 -4.33 -11.61 -22.75
N SER A 615 -3.24 -11.89 -22.03
CA SER A 615 -3.22 -11.93 -20.57
C SER A 615 -3.05 -10.56 -19.93
N THR A 616 -2.26 -9.68 -20.53
CA THR A 616 -2.03 -8.31 -20.05
C THR A 616 -3.07 -7.32 -20.57
N ASP A 617 -3.44 -7.46 -21.86
CA ASP A 617 -4.40 -6.59 -22.56
C ASP A 617 -5.78 -7.27 -22.63
N ASN A 618 -6.24 -7.83 -21.51
CA ASN A 618 -7.46 -8.65 -21.45
C ASN A 618 -8.77 -7.84 -21.51
N ASP A 619 -8.69 -6.54 -21.50
CA ASP A 619 -9.79 -5.61 -21.80
C ASP A 619 -10.04 -5.46 -23.31
N LEU A 620 -9.02 -5.74 -24.12
CA LEU A 620 -9.15 -5.81 -25.56
C LEU A 620 -9.64 -7.21 -25.99
N ILE A 621 -10.75 -7.25 -26.72
CA ILE A 621 -11.28 -8.52 -27.24
C ILE A 621 -10.51 -8.89 -28.51
N PHE A 622 -9.49 -9.76 -28.34
CA PHE A 622 -8.78 -10.33 -29.49
C PHE A 622 -9.47 -11.58 -29.98
N THR A 623 -9.93 -11.60 -31.22
CA THR A 623 -10.35 -12.80 -31.94
C THR A 623 -9.35 -13.14 -33.05
N GLU A 624 -9.49 -14.31 -33.68
CA GLU A 624 -8.62 -14.70 -34.81
C GLU A 624 -8.75 -13.74 -36.00
N ASN A 625 -9.83 -12.97 -36.05
CA ASN A 625 -10.12 -12.03 -37.13
C ASN A 625 -9.63 -10.61 -36.84
N ASP A 626 -9.33 -10.27 -35.59
CA ASP A 626 -8.94 -8.91 -35.21
C ASP A 626 -7.45 -8.65 -35.48
N SER A 627 -7.12 -7.38 -35.60
CA SER A 627 -5.74 -6.92 -35.80
C SER A 627 -5.36 -5.95 -34.68
N ALA A 628 -4.38 -6.36 -33.89
CA ALA A 628 -3.73 -5.43 -32.95
C ALA A 628 -2.97 -4.36 -33.72
N THR A 629 -3.00 -3.14 -33.23
CA THR A 629 -2.24 -1.99 -33.74
C THR A 629 -1.64 -1.20 -32.58
N LEU A 630 -0.65 -0.35 -32.89
CA LEU A 630 -0.02 0.56 -31.96
C LEU A 630 -0.39 1.99 -32.32
N LEU A 631 -1.00 2.69 -31.39
CA LEU A 631 -1.32 4.10 -31.49
C LEU A 631 -0.26 4.94 -30.80
N TYR A 632 -0.10 6.16 -31.29
CA TYR A 632 0.81 7.16 -30.77
C TYR A 632 0.19 8.56 -30.82
N ARG A 633 0.57 9.40 -29.87
CA ARG A 633 0.43 10.86 -29.92
C ARG A 633 1.61 11.53 -29.24
N ALA A 634 2.01 12.69 -29.73
CA ALA A 634 3.16 13.41 -29.15
C ALA A 634 2.86 14.01 -27.77
N ASN A 635 1.61 14.36 -27.50
CA ASN A 635 1.08 14.88 -26.24
C ASN A 635 -0.44 14.78 -26.22
N VAL A 636 -1.07 15.04 -25.08
CA VAL A 636 -2.52 14.90 -24.85
C VAL A 636 -3.40 15.86 -25.68
N ASN A 637 -2.83 16.91 -26.26
CA ASN A 637 -3.56 17.84 -27.14
C ASN A 637 -3.58 17.36 -28.60
N GLU A 638 -2.81 16.32 -28.93
CA GLU A 638 -2.76 15.72 -30.26
C GLU A 638 -3.68 14.50 -30.33
N PRO A 639 -4.36 14.26 -31.46
CA PRO A 639 -5.20 13.10 -31.63
C PRO A 639 -4.35 11.80 -31.72
N TRP A 640 -4.89 10.72 -31.26
CA TRP A 640 -4.32 9.39 -31.46
C TRP A 640 -4.26 9.05 -32.95
N HIS A 641 -3.14 8.46 -33.42
CA HIS A 641 -2.99 7.93 -34.76
C HIS A 641 -2.10 6.69 -34.77
N GLU A 642 -2.27 5.85 -35.79
CA GLU A 642 -1.36 4.72 -35.98
C GLU A 642 0.04 5.21 -36.33
N ILE A 643 1.05 4.65 -35.61
CA ILE A 643 2.46 4.91 -35.94
C ILE A 643 2.97 3.85 -36.92
N GLN A 644 4.03 4.18 -37.67
CA GLN A 644 4.70 3.19 -38.50
C GLN A 644 5.47 2.20 -37.64
N TYR A 645 5.18 0.92 -37.77
CA TYR A 645 5.86 -0.18 -37.07
C TYR A 645 6.10 -1.38 -38.00
N THR A 646 6.97 -2.29 -37.56
CA THR A 646 7.11 -3.64 -38.11
C THR A 646 6.58 -4.65 -37.12
N LEU A 647 5.64 -5.48 -37.54
CA LEU A 647 5.12 -6.54 -36.68
C LEU A 647 6.09 -7.73 -36.68
N ASN A 648 6.40 -8.28 -35.49
CA ASN A 648 7.18 -9.50 -35.38
C ASN A 648 6.47 -10.62 -36.18
N PRO A 649 7.14 -11.33 -37.10
CA PRO A 649 6.52 -12.40 -37.92
C PRO A 649 5.88 -13.54 -37.12
N GLN A 650 6.25 -13.71 -35.85
CA GLN A 650 5.66 -14.71 -34.96
C GLN A 650 4.43 -14.19 -34.19
N SER A 651 4.09 -12.91 -34.34
CA SER A 651 2.91 -12.29 -33.70
C SER A 651 1.62 -12.93 -34.20
N ASN A 652 0.68 -13.07 -33.30
CA ASN A 652 -0.67 -13.57 -33.58
C ASN A 652 -1.68 -12.85 -32.67
N TRP A 653 -2.97 -13.16 -32.80
CA TRP A 653 -4.02 -12.52 -32.01
C TRP A 653 -3.90 -12.73 -30.48
N ARG A 654 -3.08 -13.68 -29.99
CA ARG A 654 -2.89 -13.94 -28.57
C ARG A 654 -1.73 -13.15 -27.96
N MET A 655 -0.71 -12.90 -28.76
CA MET A 655 0.49 -12.17 -28.35
C MET A 655 1.29 -11.71 -29.56
N GLY A 656 1.98 -10.60 -29.42
CA GLY A 656 2.84 -10.08 -30.45
C GLY A 656 3.68 -8.90 -30.02
N GLN A 657 4.51 -8.44 -30.96
CA GLN A 657 5.43 -7.33 -30.73
C GLN A 657 5.43 -6.38 -31.90
N PHE A 658 5.34 -5.09 -31.59
CA PHE A 658 5.53 -3.99 -32.53
C PHE A 658 6.94 -3.44 -32.39
N PHE A 659 7.67 -3.38 -33.50
CA PHE A 659 9.00 -2.78 -33.58
C PHE A 659 8.90 -1.38 -34.18
N VAL A 660 9.34 -0.38 -33.43
CA VAL A 660 9.35 1.03 -33.82
C VAL A 660 10.80 1.51 -33.89
N GLU A 661 11.26 1.84 -35.06
CA GLU A 661 12.60 2.40 -35.26
C GLU A 661 12.61 3.86 -34.80
N ASN A 662 13.62 4.25 -33.99
CA ASN A 662 13.79 5.62 -33.48
C ASN A 662 12.48 6.24 -32.93
N PHE A 663 11.87 5.55 -31.98
CA PHE A 663 10.65 6.01 -31.31
C PHE A 663 10.82 7.40 -30.67
N ALA A 664 9.78 8.20 -30.71
CA ALA A 664 9.73 9.56 -30.16
C ALA A 664 9.19 9.57 -28.71
N SER A 665 9.39 10.69 -27.99
CA SER A 665 8.67 10.98 -26.76
C SER A 665 7.17 11.14 -27.04
N GLY A 666 6.31 10.65 -26.14
CA GLY A 666 4.86 10.75 -26.26
C GLY A 666 4.13 9.56 -25.65
N ASP A 667 2.82 9.53 -25.88
CA ASP A 667 1.95 8.46 -25.40
C ASP A 667 1.82 7.36 -26.46
N TYR A 668 1.85 6.10 -25.98
CA TYR A 668 1.68 4.89 -26.80
C TYR A 668 0.62 4.00 -26.19
N CYS A 669 -0.27 3.46 -27.02
CA CYS A 669 -1.32 2.57 -26.55
C CYS A 669 -1.59 1.44 -27.53
N ILE A 670 -1.86 0.24 -27.00
CA ILE A 670 -2.34 -0.88 -27.81
C ILE A 670 -3.82 -0.64 -28.14
N ALA A 671 -4.18 -0.91 -29.38
CA ALA A 671 -5.56 -0.90 -29.86
C ALA A 671 -5.85 -2.10 -30.73
N VAL A 672 -7.12 -2.37 -30.97
CA VAL A 672 -7.59 -3.48 -31.81
C VAL A 672 -8.59 -2.98 -32.82
N TRP A 673 -8.36 -3.31 -34.08
CA TRP A 673 -9.31 -3.15 -35.16
C TRP A 673 -10.29 -4.32 -35.18
N ASP A 674 -11.59 -4.05 -35.01
CA ASP A 674 -12.66 -5.00 -35.21
C ASP A 674 -12.89 -5.23 -36.74
N LYS A 675 -12.37 -6.32 -37.25
CA LYS A 675 -12.45 -6.67 -38.66
C LYS A 675 -13.86 -6.95 -39.18
N GLU A 676 -14.79 -7.31 -38.31
CA GLU A 676 -16.19 -7.49 -38.72
C GLU A 676 -16.83 -6.13 -39.04
N HIS A 677 -16.35 -5.05 -38.44
CA HIS A 677 -16.83 -3.68 -38.68
C HIS A 677 -15.91 -2.83 -39.57
N ILE A 678 -14.67 -3.24 -39.84
CA ILE A 678 -13.78 -2.55 -40.79
C ILE A 678 -14.45 -2.41 -42.16
N GLY A 679 -15.21 -3.42 -42.61
CA GLY A 679 -15.97 -3.35 -43.88
C GLY A 679 -17.00 -2.22 -43.89
N VAL A 680 -17.51 -1.76 -42.75
CA VAL A 680 -18.41 -0.61 -42.62
C VAL A 680 -17.63 0.71 -42.72
N ALA A 681 -16.44 0.78 -42.07
CA ALA A 681 -15.57 1.96 -42.15
C ALA A 681 -14.97 2.14 -43.54
N GLU A 682 -14.49 1.08 -44.20
CA GLU A 682 -14.08 1.12 -45.62
C GLU A 682 -15.25 1.43 -46.54
N MET A 683 -16.46 0.95 -46.26
CA MET A 683 -17.65 1.35 -47.00
C MET A 683 -17.99 2.82 -46.82
N LEU A 684 -17.81 3.39 -45.63
CA LEU A 684 -18.02 4.81 -45.36
C LEU A 684 -16.94 5.68 -46.03
N GLU A 685 -15.66 5.28 -46.00
CA GLU A 685 -14.61 5.97 -46.78
C GLU A 685 -14.76 5.81 -48.28
N SER A 686 -15.12 4.63 -48.74
CA SER A 686 -15.37 4.39 -50.19
C SER A 686 -16.61 5.10 -50.71
N GLN A 687 -17.48 5.60 -49.86
CA GLN A 687 -18.68 6.35 -50.20
C GLN A 687 -18.44 7.88 -50.27
N ARG A 688 -17.31 8.38 -49.74
CA ARG A 688 -17.02 9.81 -49.73
C ARG A 688 -16.65 10.34 -51.09
N MET A 689 -17.07 11.57 -51.38
CA MET A 689 -16.61 12.27 -52.58
C MET A 689 -15.10 12.53 -52.45
N LYS A 690 -14.37 12.35 -53.52
CA LYS A 690 -12.93 12.62 -53.61
C LYS A 690 -12.69 13.90 -54.42
N ILE A 691 -11.83 14.77 -53.89
CA ILE A 691 -11.43 16.02 -54.55
C ILE A 691 -9.95 15.95 -54.88
N TYR A 692 -9.63 16.07 -56.17
CA TYR A 692 -8.24 16.07 -56.64
C TYR A 692 -8.04 16.97 -57.87
N PRO A 693 -6.85 17.59 -58.06
CA PRO A 693 -5.79 17.68 -57.06
C PRO A 693 -6.21 18.54 -55.88
N ASN A 694 -5.74 18.15 -54.67
CA ASN A 694 -5.88 18.95 -53.48
C ASN A 694 -4.53 18.89 -52.73
N PRO A 695 -3.75 19.98 -52.67
CA PRO A 695 -4.08 21.37 -53.07
C PRO A 695 -4.26 21.58 -54.57
N ALA A 696 -5.18 22.48 -54.93
CA ALA A 696 -5.56 22.84 -56.31
C ALA A 696 -4.94 24.18 -56.77
N GLU A 697 -4.64 24.27 -58.06
CA GLU A 697 -4.19 25.54 -58.68
C GLU A 697 -5.29 26.19 -59.53
N ASN A 698 -5.76 25.50 -60.57
CA ASN A 698 -6.68 26.08 -61.53
C ASN A 698 -8.06 25.40 -61.58
N GLN A 699 -8.11 24.12 -61.20
CA GLN A 699 -9.35 23.34 -61.18
C GLN A 699 -9.25 22.18 -60.21
N ILE A 700 -10.40 21.69 -59.77
CA ILE A 700 -10.58 20.47 -59.02
C ILE A 700 -11.47 19.52 -59.80
N ASN A 701 -11.24 18.22 -59.61
CA ASN A 701 -12.14 17.16 -60.00
C ASN A 701 -12.78 16.58 -58.74
N ILE A 702 -14.08 16.47 -58.74
CA ILE A 702 -14.84 15.82 -57.68
C ILE A 702 -15.35 14.50 -58.25
N GLN A 703 -15.03 13.42 -57.63
CA GLN A 703 -15.51 12.09 -57.94
C GLN A 703 -16.42 11.57 -56.85
N MET A 704 -17.57 11.09 -57.20
CA MET A 704 -18.55 10.45 -56.35
C MET A 704 -18.63 8.95 -56.66
N LYS A 705 -19.13 8.16 -55.77
CA LYS A 705 -19.26 6.71 -55.93
C LYS A 705 -20.32 6.37 -56.98
N ASP A 706 -21.47 7.02 -56.85
CA ASP A 706 -22.64 6.74 -57.68
C ASP A 706 -23.09 7.96 -58.45
N ARG A 707 -23.72 7.74 -59.59
CA ARG A 707 -24.37 8.79 -60.32
C ARG A 707 -25.59 9.29 -59.58
N CYS A 708 -25.59 10.56 -59.26
CA CYS A 708 -26.67 11.20 -58.54
C CYS A 708 -26.94 12.63 -59.05
N ASP A 709 -27.98 13.22 -58.53
CA ASP A 709 -28.30 14.61 -58.72
C ASP A 709 -28.08 15.41 -57.47
N GLY A 710 -27.65 16.66 -57.56
CA GLY A 710 -27.40 17.51 -56.40
C GLY A 710 -26.74 18.85 -56.73
N GLN A 711 -26.13 19.44 -55.70
CA GLN A 711 -25.36 20.68 -55.83
C GLN A 711 -24.04 20.56 -55.05
N PHE A 712 -22.97 21.10 -55.62
CA PHE A 712 -21.76 21.42 -54.86
C PHE A 712 -21.78 22.88 -54.44
N VAL A 713 -21.42 23.11 -53.18
CA VAL A 713 -21.29 24.45 -52.60
C VAL A 713 -19.87 24.60 -52.07
N ILE A 714 -19.12 25.59 -52.56
CA ILE A 714 -17.79 25.94 -52.03
C ILE A 714 -17.96 27.12 -51.07
N CYS A 715 -17.51 26.93 -49.86
CA CYS A 715 -17.54 27.95 -48.79
C CYS A 715 -16.12 28.31 -48.36
N ASP A 716 -15.91 29.55 -47.87
CA ASP A 716 -14.69 29.95 -47.16
C ASP A 716 -14.66 29.40 -45.74
N SER A 717 -13.57 29.67 -45.01
CA SER A 717 -13.35 29.22 -43.61
C SER A 717 -14.38 29.78 -42.62
N GLN A 718 -15.16 30.78 -42.99
CA GLN A 718 -16.24 31.35 -42.16
C GLN A 718 -17.62 30.81 -42.57
N GLY A 719 -17.68 29.86 -43.52
CA GLY A 719 -18.91 29.25 -43.99
C GLY A 719 -19.68 30.09 -45.05
N LYS A 720 -19.13 31.20 -45.53
CA LYS A 720 -19.74 32.03 -46.57
C LYS A 720 -19.65 31.29 -47.90
N THR A 721 -20.78 31.10 -48.56
CA THR A 721 -20.86 30.49 -49.90
C THR A 721 -20.22 31.37 -50.94
N LEU A 722 -19.30 30.81 -51.73
CA LEU A 722 -18.59 31.47 -52.80
C LEU A 722 -19.03 30.97 -54.20
N LYS A 723 -19.27 29.66 -54.32
CA LYS A 723 -19.76 29.03 -55.58
C LYS A 723 -20.87 28.02 -55.27
N ARG A 724 -21.86 27.92 -56.18
CA ARG A 724 -22.88 26.86 -56.20
C ARG A 724 -22.93 26.27 -57.56
N ILE A 725 -22.87 24.97 -57.70
CA ILE A 725 -22.84 24.27 -58.99
C ILE A 725 -23.75 23.07 -58.88
N ALA A 726 -24.83 23.08 -59.66
CA ALA A 726 -25.76 21.96 -59.79
C ALA A 726 -25.21 20.90 -60.75
N PHE A 727 -25.51 19.62 -60.43
CA PHE A 727 -25.21 18.50 -61.34
C PHE A 727 -26.37 17.52 -61.36
N GLU A 728 -26.51 16.84 -62.52
CA GLU A 728 -27.56 15.85 -62.77
C GLU A 728 -26.92 14.56 -63.29
N GLN A 729 -27.34 13.40 -62.75
CA GLN A 729 -26.92 12.08 -63.22
C GLN A 729 -25.40 11.92 -63.38
N SER A 730 -24.64 12.57 -62.55
CA SER A 730 -23.17 12.58 -62.62
C SER A 730 -22.51 11.92 -61.40
N ASP A 731 -21.44 11.19 -61.64
CA ASP A 731 -20.52 10.64 -60.69
C ASP A 731 -19.16 11.37 -60.70
N HIS A 732 -18.99 12.33 -61.61
CA HIS A 732 -17.76 13.10 -61.76
C HIS A 732 -18.04 14.53 -62.20
N MET A 733 -17.32 15.51 -61.64
CA MET A 733 -17.42 16.90 -62.02
C MET A 733 -16.09 17.64 -61.93
N SER A 734 -15.77 18.44 -62.91
CA SER A 734 -14.62 19.35 -62.85
C SER A 734 -15.12 20.79 -62.60
N ILE A 735 -14.49 21.42 -61.60
CA ILE A 735 -14.82 22.78 -61.15
C ILE A 735 -13.55 23.64 -61.22
N ALA A 736 -13.64 24.76 -61.96
CA ALA A 736 -12.56 25.74 -61.99
C ALA A 736 -12.46 26.48 -60.65
N THR A 737 -11.26 26.69 -60.17
CA THR A 737 -10.97 27.45 -58.95
C THR A 737 -10.83 28.93 -59.15
N ASP A 738 -11.10 29.42 -60.41
CA ASP A 738 -11.06 30.82 -60.74
C ASP A 738 -11.93 31.69 -59.82
N GLY A 739 -11.32 32.76 -59.28
CA GLY A 739 -11.98 33.67 -58.34
C GLY A 739 -11.95 33.26 -56.91
N LEU A 740 -11.31 32.11 -56.58
CA LEU A 740 -10.96 31.75 -55.23
C LEU A 740 -9.54 32.24 -54.89
N ALA A 741 -9.37 32.94 -53.79
CA ALA A 741 -8.06 33.35 -53.31
C ALA A 741 -7.28 32.11 -52.77
N LYS A 742 -5.96 32.23 -52.64
CA LYS A 742 -5.17 31.18 -51.98
C LYS A 742 -5.64 31.00 -50.53
N GLY A 743 -5.94 29.77 -50.12
CA GLY A 743 -6.46 29.49 -48.78
C GLY A 743 -7.22 28.18 -48.66
N LEU A 744 -7.82 27.99 -47.48
CA LEU A 744 -8.65 26.84 -47.13
C LEU A 744 -10.12 27.10 -47.39
N TYR A 745 -10.78 26.13 -48.03
CA TYR A 745 -12.19 26.13 -48.38
C TYR A 745 -12.85 24.81 -48.00
N PHE A 746 -14.19 24.82 -47.87
CA PHE A 746 -15.01 23.63 -47.72
C PHE A 746 -15.90 23.41 -48.95
N VAL A 747 -15.87 22.21 -49.50
CA VAL A 747 -16.74 21.77 -50.57
C VAL A 747 -17.83 20.88 -49.98
N LYS A 748 -19.07 21.32 -50.04
CA LYS A 748 -20.24 20.59 -49.54
C LYS A 748 -21.05 20.02 -50.72
N ARG A 749 -21.41 18.75 -50.62
CA ARG A 749 -22.39 18.13 -51.52
C ARG A 749 -23.77 18.18 -50.85
N LEU A 750 -24.76 18.72 -51.57
CA LEU A 750 -26.13 18.82 -51.12
C LEU A 750 -27.05 17.97 -52.02
N ASP A 751 -28.11 17.42 -51.47
CA ASP A 751 -29.19 16.79 -52.23
C ASP A 751 -30.07 17.85 -52.94
N LYS A 752 -31.11 17.37 -53.67
CA LYS A 752 -32.07 18.24 -54.34
C LYS A 752 -32.88 19.13 -53.40
N ASN A 753 -32.98 18.74 -52.13
CA ASN A 753 -33.74 19.45 -51.10
C ASN A 753 -32.85 20.48 -50.34
N GLY A 754 -31.55 20.52 -50.64
CA GLY A 754 -30.58 21.41 -49.98
C GLY A 754 -29.99 20.88 -48.69
N THR A 755 -30.18 19.60 -48.38
CA THR A 755 -29.56 18.93 -47.22
C THR A 755 -28.10 18.62 -47.52
N VAL A 756 -27.19 18.98 -46.62
CA VAL A 756 -25.76 18.65 -46.75
C VAL A 756 -25.56 17.16 -46.52
N LEU A 757 -25.05 16.47 -47.54
CA LEU A 757 -24.76 15.04 -47.52
C LEU A 757 -23.30 14.75 -47.15
N GLU A 758 -22.36 15.59 -47.61
CA GLU A 758 -20.93 15.44 -47.44
C GLU A 758 -20.24 16.80 -47.40
N THR A 759 -19.10 16.86 -46.71
CA THR A 759 -18.22 18.05 -46.67
C THR A 759 -16.76 17.58 -46.72
N GLU A 760 -16.00 18.14 -47.68
CA GLU A 760 -14.57 17.90 -47.85
C GLU A 760 -13.79 19.20 -47.85
N THR A 761 -12.52 19.14 -47.41
CA THR A 761 -11.62 20.30 -47.43
C THR A 761 -10.97 20.48 -48.81
N LEU A 762 -10.78 21.73 -49.20
CA LEU A 762 -10.08 22.14 -50.44
C LEU A 762 -9.05 23.22 -50.11
N ILE A 763 -7.81 22.98 -50.47
CA ILE A 763 -6.73 23.96 -50.39
C ILE A 763 -6.47 24.51 -51.82
N VAL A 764 -6.54 25.81 -51.98
CA VAL A 764 -6.19 26.52 -53.24
C VAL A 764 -4.83 27.20 -53.06
N ARG A 765 -3.90 26.96 -54.01
CA ARG A 765 -2.53 27.50 -54.02
C ARG A 765 -2.34 28.70 -54.91
#